data_0513e161aefcf9d704118deb2afde0ec
#
_entry.id   0513e161aefcf9d704118deb2afde0ec
#
_cell.length_a   1.000
_cell.length_b   1.000
_cell.length_c   1.000
_cell.angle_alpha   90.00
_cell.angle_beta   90.00
_cell.angle_gamma   90.00
#
_symmetry.space_group_name_H-M   'P 1'
#
loop_
_entity.id
_entity.type
_entity.pdbx_description
1 polymer ?
#
loop_
_entity_poly.entity_id
_entity_poly.type
_entity_poly.pdbx_seq_one_letter_code
_entity_poly.pdbx_strand_id
1 'polypeptide(L)'
;MKFFLIRLRRRATSIRKRNNVPIIALAIFALGNIGASRAQNDNASQPAPQPVDEANPLVGTAPLDKQALIGNAPPPGEALYTGMTSPGASLPQSTTETAPVNLNVDLSYPTGVATPYSYTRPTMIGFTGGGGSTYGGRAEPMIMPVVGDWTVPPDYTPAYYDKASEKASPGYYAVDLATFHTRVELTATQWTSLMRFTLPASHRSNVIINLRRPGGEVEVVDDRTIRGVATDGHADDGPWFVAEFSQPFARFGTFRANHDNPGFGIGDQDVQAGRRSVSGSYAGAYVTFDTQAGEQVLVKIAHGHSADEAEQRLRAEDPNWNFERLHKQARAAWAKLFDRVEVSGGTAKQRMLFYSTLYHAFASPRLIARKGERFTDASGHVQVASYDRYGPVPFWDTGRNQIVLLMLLEPQVLQDIMHSELDRARERGYMDTSFHGDHAVFLYDGAWQRGIPFDYAAVYPYLRKNATDPNGPRGYLAEYMKNGWISDIIPPGNPSPPYAGGKAGVATTLEYAWDDHALADVARRLGKTDDAQMFLRRAANYRNVFDPSVGFMRGRTADGKWISPFDPGEPYYNFMMKEASGWSTLWLVPHDVQGLIDLLGGRDAFNAKLDAFFSTPYQAKGICRDCTGLIGQYVQGNQPDQQAAYLYAWSGQPWKTQALVRRILAELYGSDASGYGFPGMDDQGSTSSWYVLSAMGFYPVDPSSPDYILGSPIFDRVRLHMGNGKLLEIVARNNSARNIYIQSATLNGKPWDKPWFSHADIADGGTLVLTMGPEPNKAWGADPHDAPPSMSREHP
;
A
#
# COMPACT_ATOMS: atom_id res chain seq x y z
N MET A 1 -37.70 20.52 -21.29
CA MET A 1 -39.07 21.11 -21.23
C MET A 1 -39.32 21.50 -19.79
N LYS A 2 -39.42 22.84 -19.49
CA LYS A 2 -39.97 23.60 -18.34
C LYS A 2 -39.77 23.05 -16.90
N PHE A 3 -38.87 23.67 -16.16
CA PHE A 3 -39.07 24.70 -15.12
C PHE A 3 -39.96 24.32 -13.94
N PHE A 4 -39.40 24.25 -12.72
CA PHE A 4 -39.98 24.93 -11.55
C PHE A 4 -38.89 25.36 -10.58
N LEU A 5 -38.68 26.68 -10.49
CA LEU A 5 -37.93 27.43 -9.47
C LEU A 5 -38.90 27.81 -8.34
N ILE A 6 -38.55 27.58 -7.09
CA ILE A 6 -39.14 28.27 -5.96
C ILE A 6 -38.05 28.96 -5.13
N ARG A 7 -38.14 30.31 -5.14
CA ARG A 7 -37.45 31.24 -4.23
C ARG A 7 -38.20 31.30 -2.91
N LEU A 8 -37.47 31.27 -1.79
CA LEU A 8 -37.95 31.86 -0.54
C LEU A 8 -36.93 32.83 0.04
N ARG A 9 -37.41 34.04 0.29
CA ARG A 9 -36.69 35.24 0.71
C ARG A 9 -36.39 35.21 2.22
N ARG A 10 -35.27 35.85 2.53
CA ARG A 10 -34.81 36.33 3.85
C ARG A 10 -35.85 37.22 4.56
N ARG A 11 -35.95 37.12 5.87
CA ARG A 11 -36.19 38.23 6.77
C ARG A 11 -35.24 38.20 7.95
N ALA A 12 -34.44 39.26 8.03
CA ALA A 12 -33.64 39.62 9.20
C ALA A 12 -34.54 40.48 10.14
N THR A 13 -34.41 40.25 11.43
CA THR A 13 -34.76 41.29 12.44
C THR A 13 -33.75 41.27 13.54
N SER A 14 -33.13 42.45 13.71
CA SER A 14 -32.22 42.82 14.75
C SER A 14 -32.97 43.20 16.05
N ILE A 15 -32.42 42.83 17.22
CA ILE A 15 -32.65 43.57 18.44
C ILE A 15 -31.34 43.71 19.23
N ARG A 16 -31.11 44.96 19.66
CA ARG A 16 -29.92 45.53 20.30
C ARG A 16 -30.08 45.53 21.83
N LYS A 17 -28.99 45.29 22.57
CA LYS A 17 -28.48 45.91 23.80
C LYS A 17 -29.23 45.83 25.12
N ARG A 18 -28.57 45.41 26.21
CA ARG A 18 -27.95 46.26 27.25
C ARG A 18 -27.38 45.45 28.44
N ASN A 19 -26.13 45.76 28.75
CA ASN A 19 -25.35 45.86 29.98
C ASN A 19 -25.97 45.45 31.33
N ASN A 20 -25.18 44.72 32.19
CA ASN A 20 -24.47 45.31 33.34
C ASN A 20 -23.82 44.21 34.22
N VAL A 21 -22.57 44.47 34.61
CA VAL A 21 -21.75 43.84 35.64
C VAL A 21 -22.22 44.37 37.01
N PRO A 22 -22.06 43.65 38.19
CA PRO A 22 -20.90 43.97 38.97
C PRO A 22 -20.14 42.81 39.64
N ILE A 23 -18.85 43.11 39.86
CA ILE A 23 -17.85 42.47 40.68
C ILE A 23 -18.20 42.55 42.16
N ILE A 24 -18.00 41.49 42.97
CA ILE A 24 -17.67 41.60 44.39
C ILE A 24 -16.60 40.55 44.72
N ALA A 25 -15.42 41.08 45.11
CA ALA A 25 -14.38 40.31 45.79
C ALA A 25 -14.57 40.38 47.31
N LEU A 26 -14.33 39.27 48.01
CA LEU A 26 -13.95 39.35 49.41
C LEU A 26 -13.01 38.17 49.78
N ALA A 27 -11.81 38.56 50.21
CA ALA A 27 -10.80 37.72 50.81
C ALA A 27 -11.03 37.60 52.29
N ILE A 28 -10.85 36.42 52.89
CA ILE A 28 -10.56 36.22 54.32
C ILE A 28 -9.45 35.20 54.47
N PHE A 29 -8.36 35.65 55.12
CA PHE A 29 -7.22 34.88 55.60
C PHE A 29 -7.62 34.08 56.87
N ALA A 30 -7.23 32.82 56.97
CA ALA A 30 -7.01 32.19 58.25
C ALA A 30 -5.81 31.21 58.15
N LEU A 31 -4.79 31.54 58.91
CA LEU A 31 -3.59 30.74 59.17
C LEU A 31 -3.94 29.51 60.05
N GLY A 32 -3.41 28.38 59.67
CA GLY A 32 -3.38 27.16 60.50
C GLY A 32 -2.25 26.26 60.03
N ASN A 33 -1.10 26.31 60.73
CA ASN A 33 -0.02 25.33 60.64
C ASN A 33 -0.51 23.97 61.10
N ILE A 34 -0.19 22.89 60.29
CA ILE A 34 0.10 21.57 60.81
C ILE A 34 0.76 20.73 59.68
N GLY A 35 1.93 20.19 59.97
CA GLY A 35 2.42 18.89 59.51
C GLY A 35 2.79 18.75 58.03
N ALA A 36 4.08 18.90 57.74
CA ALA A 36 4.65 18.38 56.52
C ALA A 36 4.63 16.84 56.49
N SER A 37 3.62 16.24 55.86
CA SER A 37 3.75 14.87 55.37
C SER A 37 4.33 14.96 53.95
N ARG A 38 5.54 14.42 53.75
CA ARG A 38 6.11 14.15 52.43
C ARG A 38 5.11 13.24 51.69
N ALA A 39 4.31 13.81 50.79
CA ALA A 39 3.71 13.05 49.73
C ALA A 39 4.88 12.62 48.81
N GLN A 40 5.23 11.35 48.84
CA GLN A 40 6.00 10.71 47.80
C GLN A 40 5.21 10.90 46.50
N ASN A 41 5.76 11.71 45.59
CA ASN A 41 5.34 11.69 44.21
C ASN A 41 5.77 10.35 43.62
N ASP A 42 4.95 9.34 43.75
CA ASP A 42 4.96 8.16 42.87
C ASP A 42 4.44 8.53 41.48
N ASN A 43 5.11 9.47 40.82
CA ASN A 43 5.11 9.49 39.38
C ASN A 43 6.03 8.33 38.93
N ALA A 44 5.54 7.11 39.06
CA ALA A 44 6.03 6.03 38.23
C ALA A 44 5.79 6.51 36.78
N SER A 45 6.86 6.98 36.10
CA SER A 45 6.84 7.31 34.70
C SER A 45 6.25 6.11 33.98
N GLN A 46 5.10 6.29 33.33
CA GLN A 46 4.58 5.24 32.46
C GLN A 46 5.69 4.87 31.49
N PRO A 47 5.96 3.59 31.27
CA PRO A 47 6.97 3.19 30.31
C PRO A 47 6.63 3.84 28.96
N ALA A 48 7.63 4.29 28.24
CA ALA A 48 7.44 4.86 26.90
C ALA A 48 6.60 3.88 26.06
N PRO A 49 5.63 4.37 25.25
CA PRO A 49 4.81 3.51 24.43
C PRO A 49 5.70 2.64 23.52
N GLN A 50 5.36 1.37 23.41
CA GLN A 50 6.07 0.47 22.49
C GLN A 50 5.77 0.87 21.04
N PRO A 51 6.65 0.64 20.07
CA PRO A 51 6.42 0.94 18.66
C PRO A 51 5.07 0.43 18.13
N VAL A 52 4.65 -0.76 18.54
CA VAL A 52 3.38 -1.37 18.15
C VAL A 52 2.15 -0.61 18.67
N ASP A 53 2.27 0.15 19.74
CA ASP A 53 1.18 0.95 20.31
C ASP A 53 1.04 2.33 19.63
N GLU A 54 2.04 2.73 18.85
CA GLU A 54 2.02 3.99 18.09
C GLU A 54 1.38 3.81 16.70
N ALA A 55 1.25 2.59 16.18
CA ALA A 55 0.64 2.33 14.89
C ALA A 55 -0.89 2.42 14.94
N ASN A 56 -1.47 3.06 13.93
CA ASN A 56 -2.91 3.13 13.71
C ASN A 56 -3.25 2.70 12.27
N PRO A 57 -3.74 1.48 12.06
CA PRO A 57 -4.11 0.97 10.74
C PRO A 57 -5.18 1.77 9.97
N LEU A 58 -5.86 2.73 10.60
CA LEU A 58 -6.76 3.67 9.92
C LEU A 58 -6.02 4.68 9.01
N VAL A 59 -4.71 4.85 9.16
CA VAL A 59 -3.91 5.69 8.24
C VAL A 59 -4.01 5.13 6.82
N GLY A 60 -4.29 6.00 5.86
CA GLY A 60 -4.51 5.64 4.45
C GLY A 60 -5.95 5.27 4.11
N THR A 61 -6.86 5.20 5.09
CA THR A 61 -8.28 4.90 4.81
C THR A 61 -9.13 6.14 4.52
N ALA A 62 -8.57 7.34 4.64
CA ALA A 62 -9.21 8.60 4.28
C ALA A 62 -8.59 9.22 3.01
N PRO A 63 -9.36 9.94 2.18
CA PRO A 63 -8.82 10.70 1.07
C PRO A 63 -8.12 11.97 1.58
N LEU A 64 -7.23 12.53 0.76
CA LEU A 64 -6.80 13.93 0.94
C LEU A 64 -8.00 14.85 0.70
N ASP A 65 -8.13 15.90 1.53
CA ASP A 65 -9.31 16.80 1.52
C ASP A 65 -9.04 18.20 0.90
N LYS A 66 -7.78 18.52 0.60
CA LYS A 66 -7.39 19.81 0.00
C LYS A 66 -7.37 19.73 -1.52
N GLN A 67 -8.18 20.52 -2.21
CA GLN A 67 -8.26 20.53 -3.68
C GLN A 67 -6.89 20.69 -4.36
N ALA A 68 -5.99 21.48 -3.79
CA ALA A 68 -4.65 21.66 -4.34
C ALA A 68 -3.81 20.36 -4.36
N LEU A 69 -4.13 19.39 -3.52
CA LEU A 69 -3.43 18.12 -3.42
C LEU A 69 -4.07 17.01 -4.26
N ILE A 70 -5.32 17.19 -4.69
CA ILE A 70 -6.06 16.16 -5.43
C ILE A 70 -6.32 16.55 -6.90
N GLY A 71 -5.91 17.75 -7.31
CA GLY A 71 -6.04 18.24 -8.69
C GLY A 71 -7.47 18.18 -9.21
N ASN A 72 -7.70 17.48 -10.31
CA ASN A 72 -9.01 17.24 -10.91
C ASN A 72 -9.63 15.89 -10.54
N ALA A 73 -9.07 15.19 -9.56
CA ALA A 73 -9.73 14.01 -8.98
C ALA A 73 -11.11 14.41 -8.44
N PRO A 74 -12.11 13.53 -8.48
CA PRO A 74 -13.42 13.80 -7.90
C PRO A 74 -13.35 14.22 -6.43
N PRO A 75 -14.34 15.00 -5.94
CA PRO A 75 -14.34 15.50 -4.57
C PRO A 75 -14.23 14.39 -3.53
N PRO A 76 -13.65 14.68 -2.34
CA PRO A 76 -13.60 13.74 -1.24
C PRO A 76 -14.99 13.17 -0.91
N GLY A 77 -15.08 11.86 -0.77
CA GLY A 77 -16.34 11.14 -0.50
C GLY A 77 -16.73 10.10 -1.55
N GLU A 78 -16.11 10.10 -2.71
CA GLU A 78 -16.16 8.99 -3.64
C GLU A 78 -15.04 7.99 -3.33
N ALA A 79 -15.40 6.72 -3.25
CA ALA A 79 -14.61 5.63 -2.67
C ALA A 79 -13.23 5.35 -3.31
N LEU A 80 -12.99 5.89 -4.48
CA LEU A 80 -11.85 5.51 -5.34
C LEU A 80 -10.54 6.28 -5.06
N TYR A 81 -10.51 7.17 -4.06
CA TYR A 81 -9.38 8.10 -3.87
C TYR A 81 -8.81 8.11 -2.45
N THR A 82 -9.04 7.06 -1.69
CA THR A 82 -8.33 6.81 -0.43
C THR A 82 -7.00 6.13 -0.73
N GLY A 83 -6.10 6.07 0.24
CA GLY A 83 -4.87 5.26 0.14
C GLY A 83 -5.12 3.76 -0.03
N MET A 84 -6.38 3.34 0.02
CA MET A 84 -6.82 1.94 -0.15
C MET A 84 -6.10 0.96 0.80
N THR A 85 -5.71 1.46 1.96
CA THR A 85 -5.21 0.64 3.06
C THR A 85 -6.37 0.01 3.83
N SER A 86 -6.11 -1.06 4.55
CA SER A 86 -7.10 -1.74 5.38
C SER A 86 -6.84 -1.49 6.87
N PRO A 87 -7.87 -1.13 7.65
CA PRO A 87 -7.76 -1.06 9.10
C PRO A 87 -7.94 -2.42 9.78
N GLY A 88 -8.02 -3.49 9.01
CA GLY A 88 -8.33 -4.83 9.49
C GLY A 88 -7.25 -5.46 10.37
N ALA A 89 -7.64 -6.53 11.05
CA ALA A 89 -6.75 -7.34 11.86
C ALA A 89 -6.07 -8.43 11.01
N SER A 90 -4.74 -8.46 11.03
CA SER A 90 -3.91 -9.46 10.36
C SER A 90 -2.62 -9.71 11.15
N LEU A 91 -1.85 -10.73 10.77
CA LEU A 91 -0.43 -10.86 11.11
C LEU A 91 0.43 -10.23 10.00
N PRO A 92 1.73 -9.97 10.24
CA PRO A 92 2.65 -9.59 9.16
C PRO A 92 2.60 -10.62 8.03
N GLN A 93 2.35 -10.16 6.80
CA GLN A 93 2.32 -10.97 5.59
C GLN A 93 1.40 -12.20 5.65
N SER A 94 0.36 -12.17 6.49
CA SER A 94 -0.58 -13.29 6.61
C SER A 94 -1.54 -13.37 5.42
N THR A 95 -2.01 -14.59 5.18
CA THR A 95 -3.09 -14.83 4.21
C THR A 95 -4.40 -14.25 4.72
N THR A 96 -4.63 -14.39 6.03
CA THR A 96 -5.88 -13.99 6.66
C THR A 96 -5.82 -12.54 7.12
N GLU A 97 -6.82 -11.79 6.70
CA GLU A 97 -7.12 -10.46 7.20
C GLU A 97 -8.62 -10.33 7.40
N THR A 98 -9.05 -9.93 8.58
CA THR A 98 -10.44 -9.64 8.87
C THR A 98 -10.61 -8.13 9.08
N ALA A 99 -11.48 -7.51 8.29
CA ALA A 99 -11.57 -6.07 8.16
C ALA A 99 -13.02 -5.57 8.05
N PRO A 100 -13.30 -4.32 8.46
CA PRO A 100 -14.59 -3.69 8.22
C PRO A 100 -14.83 -3.46 6.71
N VAL A 101 -16.10 -3.52 6.32
CA VAL A 101 -16.57 -3.24 4.95
C VAL A 101 -17.65 -2.17 5.03
N ASN A 102 -17.43 -1.02 4.38
CA ASN A 102 -18.42 0.07 4.35
C ASN A 102 -18.61 0.69 2.97
N LEU A 103 -17.92 0.15 1.98
CA LEU A 103 -18.11 0.50 0.58
C LEU A 103 -18.76 -0.66 -0.14
N ASN A 104 -19.86 -0.36 -0.84
CA ASN A 104 -20.38 -1.28 -1.83
C ASN A 104 -19.52 -1.13 -3.09
N VAL A 105 -18.43 -1.88 -3.13
CA VAL A 105 -17.54 -1.88 -4.28
C VAL A 105 -18.27 -2.62 -5.38
N ASP A 106 -18.52 -1.93 -6.49
CA ASP A 106 -18.99 -2.57 -7.70
C ASP A 106 -17.94 -3.59 -8.17
N LEU A 107 -18.24 -4.86 -7.97
CA LEU A 107 -17.38 -5.99 -8.37
C LEU A 107 -17.22 -6.09 -9.90
N SER A 108 -18.02 -5.30 -10.66
CA SER A 108 -17.87 -5.15 -12.11
C SER A 108 -16.66 -4.31 -12.51
N TYR A 109 -15.95 -3.69 -11.56
CA TYR A 109 -14.72 -2.96 -11.87
C TYR A 109 -13.61 -3.96 -12.18
N PRO A 110 -13.10 -4.01 -13.43
CA PRO A 110 -12.20 -5.08 -13.88
C PRO A 110 -10.84 -5.09 -13.19
N THR A 111 -10.56 -4.16 -12.30
CA THR A 111 -9.24 -4.02 -11.67
C THR A 111 -9.16 -4.58 -10.25
N GLY A 112 -10.26 -4.96 -9.60
CA GLY A 112 -10.21 -5.52 -8.23
C GLY A 112 -9.57 -4.60 -7.17
N VAL A 113 -9.50 -3.30 -7.45
CA VAL A 113 -8.57 -2.33 -6.83
C VAL A 113 -9.16 -1.61 -5.62
N ALA A 114 -10.41 -1.83 -5.26
CA ALA A 114 -11.01 -1.06 -4.18
C ALA A 114 -10.91 -1.80 -2.84
N THR A 115 -10.30 -1.17 -1.83
CA THR A 115 -10.52 -1.62 -0.45
C THR A 115 -11.98 -1.40 -0.10
N PRO A 116 -12.62 -2.35 0.57
CA PRO A 116 -14.02 -2.24 0.90
C PRO A 116 -14.30 -1.28 2.08
N TYR A 117 -13.32 -0.46 2.48
CA TYR A 117 -13.46 0.46 3.61
C TYR A 117 -12.95 1.88 3.29
N SER A 118 -13.72 2.90 3.70
CA SER A 118 -13.31 4.30 3.76
C SER A 118 -13.70 4.94 5.09
N TYR A 119 -12.74 5.62 5.74
CA TYR A 119 -12.96 6.31 7.01
C TYR A 119 -14.06 7.38 6.95
N THR A 120 -14.30 7.96 5.77
CA THR A 120 -15.31 9.02 5.61
C THR A 120 -16.75 8.55 5.62
N ARG A 121 -17.01 7.24 5.48
CA ARG A 121 -18.35 6.68 5.46
C ARG A 121 -18.91 6.48 6.87
N PRO A 122 -20.19 6.86 7.14
CA PRO A 122 -20.80 6.74 8.46
C PRO A 122 -21.47 5.40 8.71
N THR A 123 -21.48 4.51 7.73
CA THR A 123 -22.21 3.23 7.79
C THR A 123 -21.27 2.05 7.57
N MET A 124 -21.63 0.89 8.08
CA MET A 124 -20.96 -0.39 7.93
C MET A 124 -21.89 -1.37 7.23
N ILE A 125 -21.39 -2.16 6.28
CA ILE A 125 -22.18 -3.18 5.57
C ILE A 125 -21.75 -4.60 5.95
N GLY A 126 -20.65 -4.77 6.63
CA GLY A 126 -20.18 -6.06 7.15
C GLY A 126 -18.71 -6.07 7.49
N PHE A 127 -18.20 -7.29 7.68
CA PHE A 127 -16.80 -7.57 8.01
C PHE A 127 -16.31 -8.75 7.16
N THR A 128 -15.06 -8.71 6.69
CA THR A 128 -14.50 -9.79 5.87
C THR A 128 -14.22 -11.02 6.73
N GLY A 129 -14.58 -12.20 6.24
CA GLY A 129 -14.36 -13.47 6.93
C GLY A 129 -12.92 -14.01 6.85
N GLY A 130 -11.95 -13.20 6.42
CA GLY A 130 -10.53 -13.59 6.37
C GLY A 130 -9.91 -13.59 4.98
N GLY A 131 -10.67 -13.33 3.92
CA GLY A 131 -10.16 -13.30 2.53
C GLY A 131 -9.30 -12.08 2.18
N GLY A 132 -9.09 -11.15 3.13
CA GLY A 132 -8.36 -9.91 2.93
C GLY A 132 -9.19 -8.82 2.27
N SER A 133 -8.82 -7.58 2.53
CA SER A 133 -9.53 -6.41 2.06
C SER A 133 -8.66 -5.45 1.24
N THR A 134 -7.37 -5.73 1.15
CA THR A 134 -6.44 -4.95 0.35
C THR A 134 -6.46 -5.40 -1.11
N TYR A 135 -5.87 -4.62 -1.97
CA TYR A 135 -5.68 -4.82 -3.40
C TYR A 135 -5.61 -6.30 -3.82
N GLY A 136 -6.59 -6.75 -4.61
CA GLY A 136 -6.67 -8.15 -5.06
C GLY A 136 -7.14 -9.16 -4.00
N GLY A 137 -7.47 -8.73 -2.78
CA GLY A 137 -8.04 -9.59 -1.75
C GLY A 137 -9.51 -9.89 -2.01
N ARG A 138 -9.95 -11.12 -1.69
CA ARG A 138 -11.36 -11.51 -1.73
C ARG A 138 -11.99 -11.22 -0.37
N ALA A 139 -13.04 -10.39 -0.37
CA ALA A 139 -13.73 -10.00 0.87
C ALA A 139 -14.72 -11.06 1.41
N GLU A 140 -14.77 -12.25 0.80
CA GLU A 140 -15.72 -13.30 1.14
C GLU A 140 -15.19 -14.26 2.23
N PRO A 141 -16.10 -14.87 2.98
CA PRO A 141 -17.49 -14.44 3.14
C PRO A 141 -17.57 -13.11 3.88
N MET A 142 -18.60 -12.30 3.59
CA MET A 142 -18.89 -11.10 4.40
C MET A 142 -19.82 -11.49 5.53
N ILE A 143 -19.49 -11.05 6.74
CA ILE A 143 -20.20 -11.36 7.98
C ILE A 143 -20.82 -10.09 8.54
N MET A 144 -22.10 -10.14 8.91
CA MET A 144 -22.77 -8.99 9.53
C MET A 144 -23.68 -9.42 10.68
N PRO A 145 -23.47 -8.95 11.91
CA PRO A 145 -24.43 -9.10 13.00
C PRO A 145 -25.60 -8.12 12.80
N VAL A 146 -26.82 -8.61 12.85
CA VAL A 146 -28.07 -7.85 12.65
C VAL A 146 -29.06 -8.21 13.75
N VAL A 147 -29.56 -7.21 14.48
CA VAL A 147 -30.57 -7.42 15.53
C VAL A 147 -31.94 -6.97 15.03
N GLY A 148 -32.95 -7.83 15.16
CA GLY A 148 -34.29 -7.62 14.67
C GLY A 148 -34.62 -8.39 13.40
N ASP A 149 -35.73 -8.02 12.76
CA ASP A 149 -36.11 -8.58 11.48
C ASP A 149 -35.23 -7.99 10.34
N TRP A 150 -34.89 -8.83 9.40
CA TRP A 150 -34.22 -8.43 8.19
C TRP A 150 -34.89 -9.13 6.99
N THR A 151 -34.99 -8.41 5.88
CA THR A 151 -35.62 -8.91 4.65
C THR A 151 -34.71 -8.79 3.45
N VAL A 152 -33.55 -8.11 3.64
CA VAL A 152 -32.55 -7.87 2.59
C VAL A 152 -31.15 -8.10 3.18
N PRO A 153 -30.17 -8.56 2.38
CA PRO A 153 -28.80 -8.67 2.82
C PRO A 153 -28.25 -7.32 3.35
N PRO A 154 -27.33 -7.32 4.33
CA PRO A 154 -26.88 -6.10 5.02
C PRO A 154 -26.20 -5.05 4.13
N ASP A 155 -25.56 -5.44 3.04
CA ASP A 155 -25.00 -4.53 2.05
C ASP A 155 -26.04 -3.58 1.41
N TYR A 156 -27.32 -3.92 1.49
CA TYR A 156 -28.44 -3.05 1.10
C TYR A 156 -29.09 -2.33 2.29
N THR A 157 -28.74 -2.71 3.52
CA THR A 157 -29.22 -2.08 4.75
C THR A 157 -28.04 -1.79 5.67
N PRO A 158 -27.18 -0.80 5.31
CA PRO A 158 -25.99 -0.51 6.07
C PRO A 158 -26.33 -0.02 7.48
N ALA A 159 -25.55 -0.48 8.48
CA ALA A 159 -25.67 -0.06 9.86
C ALA A 159 -24.89 1.22 10.12
N TYR A 160 -25.49 2.22 10.76
CA TYR A 160 -24.74 3.32 11.34
C TYR A 160 -23.88 2.80 12.49
N TYR A 161 -22.71 3.37 12.65
CA TYR A 161 -21.78 3.04 13.74
C TYR A 161 -21.30 4.28 14.48
N ASP A 162 -20.92 4.09 15.75
CA ASP A 162 -20.30 5.17 16.51
C ASP A 162 -18.82 5.32 16.13
N LYS A 163 -18.54 6.38 15.40
CA LYS A 163 -17.18 6.69 14.94
C LYS A 163 -16.17 6.85 16.08
N ALA A 164 -16.62 7.33 17.23
CA ALA A 164 -15.75 7.48 18.42
C ALA A 164 -15.39 6.13 19.06
N SER A 165 -16.21 5.09 18.84
CA SER A 165 -15.95 3.75 19.31
C SER A 165 -14.96 2.97 18.46
N GLU A 166 -14.68 3.45 17.22
CA GLU A 166 -13.83 2.76 16.28
C GLU A 166 -12.37 2.76 16.76
N LYS A 167 -11.78 1.57 16.81
CA LYS A 167 -10.41 1.34 17.23
C LYS A 167 -9.74 0.38 16.28
N ALA A 168 -8.55 0.76 15.79
CA ALA A 168 -7.67 -0.12 15.03
C ALA A 168 -6.28 -0.11 15.64
N SER A 169 -5.68 -1.27 15.75
CA SER A 169 -4.27 -1.45 16.14
C SER A 169 -3.73 -2.72 15.46
N PRO A 170 -2.42 -2.89 15.36
CA PRO A 170 -1.85 -4.09 14.74
C PRO A 170 -2.43 -5.39 15.30
N GLY A 171 -3.13 -6.14 14.44
CA GLY A 171 -3.80 -7.39 14.81
C GLY A 171 -5.16 -7.27 15.51
N TYR A 172 -5.75 -6.07 15.55
CA TYR A 172 -7.05 -5.84 16.20
C TYR A 172 -7.85 -4.71 15.55
N TYR A 173 -9.16 -4.91 15.45
CA TYR A 173 -10.14 -3.88 15.08
C TYR A 173 -11.39 -3.99 15.95
N ALA A 174 -12.03 -2.87 16.29
CA ALA A 174 -13.30 -2.86 16.99
C ALA A 174 -14.16 -1.65 16.64
N VAL A 175 -15.50 -1.83 16.70
CA VAL A 175 -16.48 -0.78 16.45
C VAL A 175 -17.83 -1.10 17.12
N ASP A 176 -18.60 -0.08 17.51
CA ASP A 176 -19.97 -0.22 18.01
C ASP A 176 -20.98 0.13 16.91
N LEU A 177 -21.73 -0.87 16.43
CA LEU A 177 -22.82 -0.70 15.48
C LEU A 177 -24.02 -0.09 16.20
N ALA A 178 -24.23 1.23 16.04
CA ALA A 178 -25.28 1.97 16.72
C ALA A 178 -26.68 1.49 16.31
N THR A 179 -26.89 1.13 15.04
CA THR A 179 -28.17 0.60 14.53
C THR A 179 -28.59 -0.68 15.26
N PHE A 180 -27.64 -1.54 15.61
CA PHE A 180 -27.94 -2.86 16.17
C PHE A 180 -27.52 -2.98 17.65
N HIS A 181 -27.01 -1.90 18.25
CA HIS A 181 -26.48 -1.90 19.64
C HIS A 181 -25.51 -3.06 19.89
N THR A 182 -24.66 -3.34 18.90
CA THR A 182 -23.75 -4.49 18.87
C THR A 182 -22.30 -4.01 18.77
N ARG A 183 -21.46 -4.42 19.73
CA ARG A 183 -20.02 -4.25 19.59
C ARG A 183 -19.43 -5.39 18.77
N VAL A 184 -18.60 -5.04 17.80
CA VAL A 184 -17.84 -5.97 16.98
C VAL A 184 -16.36 -5.81 17.27
N GLU A 185 -15.68 -6.94 17.49
CA GLU A 185 -14.23 -7.00 17.68
C GLU A 185 -13.64 -8.09 16.80
N LEU A 186 -12.52 -7.78 16.14
CA LEU A 186 -11.87 -8.64 15.17
C LEU A 186 -10.41 -8.87 15.57
N THR A 187 -9.94 -10.10 15.42
CA THR A 187 -8.52 -10.47 15.44
C THR A 187 -8.26 -11.63 14.48
N ALA A 188 -7.00 -11.88 14.14
CA ALA A 188 -6.64 -12.93 13.21
C ALA A 188 -5.38 -13.69 13.62
N THR A 189 -5.28 -14.92 13.13
CA THR A 189 -4.06 -15.72 13.10
C THR A 189 -3.58 -15.85 11.64
N GLN A 190 -2.68 -16.78 11.36
CA GLN A 190 -2.20 -16.99 9.97
C GLN A 190 -3.31 -17.45 9.01
N TRP A 191 -4.20 -18.34 9.50
CA TRP A 191 -5.22 -19.00 8.67
C TRP A 191 -6.65 -18.77 9.14
N THR A 192 -6.83 -18.20 10.35
CA THR A 192 -8.14 -18.08 10.98
C THR A 192 -8.43 -16.65 11.38
N SER A 193 -9.61 -16.13 11.03
CA SER A 193 -10.18 -14.92 11.60
C SER A 193 -11.05 -15.29 12.80
N LEU A 194 -11.03 -14.46 13.85
CA LEU A 194 -11.92 -14.57 15.00
C LEU A 194 -12.65 -13.26 15.22
N MET A 195 -13.96 -13.31 15.18
CA MET A 195 -14.86 -12.21 15.44
C MET A 195 -15.58 -12.43 16.75
N ARG A 196 -15.77 -11.37 17.55
CA ARG A 196 -16.56 -11.36 18.77
C ARG A 196 -17.66 -10.31 18.67
N PHE A 197 -18.91 -10.75 18.78
CA PHE A 197 -20.09 -9.90 18.81
C PHE A 197 -20.63 -9.83 20.22
N THR A 198 -20.65 -8.64 20.83
CA THR A 198 -21.35 -8.40 22.11
C THR A 198 -22.72 -7.83 21.79
N LEU A 199 -23.77 -8.58 22.08
CA LEU A 199 -25.12 -8.42 21.59
C LEU A 199 -26.08 -7.85 22.68
N PRO A 200 -27.14 -7.14 22.31
CA PRO A 200 -28.22 -6.78 23.23
C PRO A 200 -29.10 -7.98 23.54
N ALA A 201 -30.02 -7.83 24.49
CA ALA A 201 -31.07 -8.82 24.73
C ALA A 201 -32.03 -8.87 23.54
N SER A 202 -32.17 -10.03 22.90
CA SER A 202 -33.04 -10.21 21.75
C SER A 202 -33.28 -11.71 21.47
N HIS A 203 -34.48 -12.03 20.98
CA HIS A 203 -34.79 -13.33 20.38
C HIS A 203 -34.44 -13.39 18.87
N ARG A 204 -33.87 -12.31 18.34
CA ARG A 204 -33.57 -12.14 16.92
C ARG A 204 -32.17 -11.49 16.71
N SER A 205 -31.18 -12.03 17.39
CA SER A 205 -29.79 -11.68 17.16
C SER A 205 -29.24 -12.56 16.04
N ASN A 206 -29.20 -12.00 14.82
CA ASN A 206 -28.78 -12.73 13.64
C ASN A 206 -27.32 -12.49 13.32
N VAL A 207 -26.65 -13.49 12.73
CA VAL A 207 -25.38 -13.32 12.02
C VAL A 207 -25.60 -13.78 10.59
N ILE A 208 -25.36 -12.87 9.66
CA ILE A 208 -25.56 -13.11 8.23
C ILE A 208 -24.19 -13.37 7.59
N ILE A 209 -24.11 -14.42 6.78
CA ILE A 209 -22.93 -14.82 6.00
C ILE A 209 -23.31 -14.68 4.52
N ASN A 210 -22.66 -13.76 3.80
CA ASN A 210 -22.96 -13.44 2.40
C ASN A 210 -21.71 -13.63 1.53
N LEU A 211 -21.81 -14.43 0.48
CA LEU A 211 -20.70 -14.65 -0.44
C LEU A 211 -20.44 -13.46 -1.37
N ARG A 212 -21.47 -12.66 -1.70
CA ARG A 212 -21.35 -11.48 -2.58
C ARG A 212 -20.69 -11.78 -3.95
N ARG A 213 -20.89 -12.99 -4.48
CA ARG A 213 -20.33 -13.42 -5.77
C ARG A 213 -21.42 -13.92 -6.73
N PRO A 214 -21.16 -13.83 -8.04
CA PRO A 214 -22.09 -14.37 -9.05
C PRO A 214 -22.35 -15.87 -8.91
N GLY A 215 -21.43 -16.61 -8.26
CA GLY A 215 -21.58 -18.04 -8.00
C GLY A 215 -21.08 -18.41 -6.61
N GLY A 216 -21.40 -19.64 -6.23
CA GLY A 216 -20.96 -20.23 -4.98
C GLY A 216 -22.00 -21.12 -4.33
N GLU A 217 -21.63 -21.70 -3.20
CA GLU A 217 -22.54 -22.49 -2.37
C GLU A 217 -22.27 -22.27 -0.88
N VAL A 218 -23.34 -22.37 -0.09
CA VAL A 218 -23.29 -22.31 1.37
C VAL A 218 -24.12 -23.44 1.95
N GLU A 219 -23.60 -24.11 2.98
CA GLU A 219 -24.30 -25.18 3.71
C GLU A 219 -24.21 -24.95 5.23
N VAL A 220 -25.34 -25.08 5.89
CA VAL A 220 -25.47 -25.18 7.35
C VAL A 220 -25.30 -26.64 7.74
N VAL A 221 -24.09 -27.00 8.22
CA VAL A 221 -23.70 -28.39 8.49
C VAL A 221 -24.43 -28.95 9.71
N ASP A 222 -24.35 -28.21 10.81
CA ASP A 222 -24.99 -28.57 12.09
C ASP A 222 -25.52 -27.30 12.80
N ASP A 223 -25.67 -27.30 14.13
CA ASP A 223 -26.17 -26.18 14.91
C ASP A 223 -25.10 -25.14 15.28
N ARG A 224 -23.84 -25.31 14.81
CA ARG A 224 -22.70 -24.40 15.05
C ARG A 224 -21.87 -24.12 13.83
N THR A 225 -22.01 -24.89 12.75
CA THR A 225 -21.06 -24.88 11.63
C THR A 225 -21.73 -24.55 10.31
N ILE A 226 -21.13 -23.59 9.59
CA ILE A 226 -21.47 -23.24 8.20
C ILE A 226 -20.21 -23.42 7.37
N ARG A 227 -20.34 -23.96 6.16
CA ARG A 227 -19.27 -24.04 5.17
C ARG A 227 -19.74 -23.52 3.82
N GLY A 228 -18.81 -23.16 2.97
CA GLY A 228 -19.14 -22.73 1.62
C GLY A 228 -17.92 -22.39 0.78
N VAL A 229 -18.18 -22.07 -0.46
CA VAL A 229 -17.20 -21.60 -1.44
C VAL A 229 -17.79 -20.51 -2.29
N ALA A 230 -17.04 -19.44 -2.53
CA ALA A 230 -17.42 -18.34 -3.44
C ALA A 230 -16.74 -18.56 -4.79
N THR A 231 -17.50 -18.48 -5.89
CA THR A 231 -16.96 -18.68 -7.25
C THR A 231 -17.38 -17.52 -8.16
N ASP A 232 -16.53 -17.21 -9.12
CA ASP A 232 -16.82 -16.22 -10.17
C ASP A 232 -17.53 -16.85 -11.39
N GLY A 233 -18.10 -18.05 -11.22
CA GLY A 233 -18.75 -18.82 -12.27
C GLY A 233 -17.84 -19.86 -12.93
N HIS A 234 -16.59 -19.98 -12.48
CA HIS A 234 -15.67 -21.04 -12.87
C HIS A 234 -15.56 -22.04 -11.70
N ALA A 235 -15.69 -23.34 -11.97
CA ALA A 235 -15.93 -24.36 -10.96
C ALA A 235 -14.83 -24.56 -9.90
N ASP A 236 -13.62 -24.00 -10.10
CA ASP A 236 -12.45 -24.27 -9.25
C ASP A 236 -11.86 -23.01 -8.59
N ASP A 237 -12.54 -21.86 -8.60
CA ASP A 237 -11.91 -20.55 -8.44
C ASP A 237 -11.94 -19.94 -7.03
N GLY A 238 -12.41 -20.61 -6.02
CA GLY A 238 -12.48 -20.02 -4.69
C GLY A 238 -11.94 -20.90 -3.58
N PRO A 239 -11.31 -20.31 -2.54
CA PRO A 239 -11.05 -21.07 -1.35
C PRO A 239 -12.37 -21.41 -0.66
N TRP A 240 -12.46 -22.66 -0.19
CA TRP A 240 -13.50 -23.06 0.76
C TRP A 240 -13.32 -22.34 2.06
N PHE A 241 -14.42 -21.95 2.70
CA PHE A 241 -14.41 -21.48 4.08
C PHE A 241 -15.21 -22.41 4.99
N VAL A 242 -14.82 -22.46 6.26
CA VAL A 242 -15.60 -23.03 7.35
C VAL A 242 -15.72 -21.97 8.44
N ALA A 243 -16.96 -21.65 8.83
CA ALA A 243 -17.29 -20.76 9.92
C ALA A 243 -17.91 -21.57 11.07
N GLU A 244 -17.31 -21.51 12.25
CA GLU A 244 -17.80 -22.19 13.46
C GLU A 244 -18.19 -21.13 14.51
N PHE A 245 -19.31 -21.34 15.20
CA PHE A 245 -19.85 -20.46 16.24
C PHE A 245 -19.57 -21.01 17.64
N SER A 246 -19.30 -20.13 18.60
CA SER A 246 -18.98 -20.50 19.98
C SER A 246 -20.13 -21.20 20.73
N GLN A 247 -21.36 -21.02 20.26
CA GLN A 247 -22.57 -21.62 20.84
C GLN A 247 -23.57 -22.02 19.75
N PRO A 248 -24.49 -22.96 20.02
CA PRO A 248 -25.49 -23.37 19.04
C PRO A 248 -26.45 -22.23 18.72
N PHE A 249 -26.81 -22.08 17.47
CA PHE A 249 -27.85 -21.17 17.05
C PHE A 249 -29.25 -21.81 17.18
N ALA A 250 -30.23 -21.01 17.58
CA ALA A 250 -31.60 -21.48 17.80
C ALA A 250 -32.37 -21.69 16.47
N ARG A 251 -32.06 -20.89 15.46
CA ARG A 251 -32.70 -20.93 14.14
C ARG A 251 -31.69 -20.61 13.06
N PHE A 252 -31.96 -21.04 11.84
CA PHE A 252 -31.12 -20.80 10.68
C PHE A 252 -31.92 -20.81 9.37
N GLY A 253 -31.31 -20.38 8.30
CA GLY A 253 -31.81 -20.51 6.93
C GLY A 253 -30.78 -20.06 5.92
N THR A 254 -31.16 -20.16 4.65
CA THR A 254 -30.34 -19.71 3.54
C THR A 254 -31.07 -18.66 2.72
N PHE A 255 -30.31 -17.91 1.94
CA PHE A 255 -30.85 -16.94 0.99
C PHE A 255 -30.03 -16.90 -0.29
N ARG A 256 -30.66 -16.37 -1.31
CA ARG A 256 -30.02 -16.05 -2.59
C ARG A 256 -30.55 -14.70 -3.05
N ALA A 257 -29.67 -13.82 -3.45
CA ALA A 257 -30.03 -12.55 -4.07
C ALA A 257 -29.87 -12.68 -5.59
N ASN A 258 -30.88 -12.20 -6.35
CA ASN A 258 -30.78 -12.13 -7.80
C ASN A 258 -30.40 -10.70 -8.18
N HIS A 259 -29.20 -10.52 -8.74
CA HIS A 259 -28.73 -9.22 -9.22
C HIS A 259 -28.72 -9.21 -10.75
N ASP A 260 -29.79 -8.73 -11.35
CA ASP A 260 -29.78 -8.43 -12.79
C ASP A 260 -28.96 -7.17 -13.11
N ASN A 261 -28.59 -6.41 -12.08
CA ASN A 261 -27.73 -5.23 -12.21
C ASN A 261 -26.94 -5.01 -10.92
N PRO A 262 -25.62 -5.28 -10.88
CA PRO A 262 -24.81 -5.20 -9.67
C PRO A 262 -24.67 -3.80 -9.04
N GLY A 263 -25.24 -2.76 -9.65
CA GLY A 263 -25.15 -1.41 -9.11
C GLY A 263 -26.43 -0.83 -8.51
N PHE A 264 -27.64 -1.30 -8.82
CA PHE A 264 -28.83 -0.49 -8.56
C PHE A 264 -30.17 -1.22 -8.31
N GLY A 265 -30.21 -2.48 -7.97
CA GLY A 265 -31.48 -3.14 -7.73
C GLY A 265 -31.43 -4.21 -6.64
N ILE A 266 -32.30 -4.07 -5.64
CA ILE A 266 -32.69 -5.20 -4.80
C ILE A 266 -33.50 -6.11 -5.70
N GLY A 267 -32.86 -7.13 -6.31
CA GLY A 267 -33.56 -8.17 -7.04
C GLY A 267 -34.42 -9.03 -6.11
N ASP A 268 -35.26 -9.88 -6.69
CA ASP A 268 -36.03 -10.85 -5.92
C ASP A 268 -35.11 -11.69 -5.03
N GLN A 269 -35.42 -11.72 -3.74
CA GLN A 269 -34.66 -12.47 -2.76
C GLN A 269 -35.41 -13.75 -2.40
N ASP A 270 -34.69 -14.87 -2.48
CA ASP A 270 -35.19 -16.16 -2.03
C ASP A 270 -34.62 -16.45 -0.61
N VAL A 271 -35.35 -16.04 0.44
CA VAL A 271 -35.01 -16.30 1.85
C VAL A 271 -35.79 -17.50 2.33
N GLN A 272 -35.08 -18.57 2.72
CA GLN A 272 -35.65 -19.85 3.09
C GLN A 272 -35.28 -20.24 4.52
N ALA A 273 -36.21 -20.08 5.47
CA ALA A 273 -36.04 -20.50 6.86
C ALA A 273 -35.93 -22.03 6.96
N GLY A 274 -34.97 -22.52 7.74
CA GLY A 274 -34.72 -23.94 7.99
C GLY A 274 -34.06 -24.70 6.83
N ARG A 275 -33.84 -24.04 5.70
CA ARG A 275 -33.10 -24.65 4.57
C ARG A 275 -31.61 -24.70 4.90
N ARG A 276 -31.01 -25.87 4.66
CA ARG A 276 -29.59 -26.12 5.03
C ARG A 276 -28.60 -25.74 3.95
N SER A 277 -29.00 -25.70 2.69
CA SER A 277 -28.04 -25.40 1.59
C SER A 277 -28.64 -24.55 0.51
N VAL A 278 -27.80 -23.73 -0.11
CA VAL A 278 -28.14 -22.93 -1.27
C VAL A 278 -26.91 -22.81 -2.17
N SER A 279 -27.14 -22.78 -3.48
CA SER A 279 -26.10 -22.52 -4.48
C SER A 279 -26.59 -21.47 -5.50
N GLY A 280 -25.64 -20.80 -6.15
CA GLY A 280 -25.89 -19.84 -7.20
C GLY A 280 -25.43 -18.41 -6.85
N SER A 281 -26.03 -17.46 -7.57
CA SER A 281 -25.66 -16.04 -7.46
C SER A 281 -25.97 -15.49 -6.06
N TYR A 282 -24.99 -14.82 -5.47
CA TYR A 282 -25.10 -14.14 -4.16
C TYR A 282 -25.70 -15.04 -3.08
N ALA A 283 -25.25 -16.30 -3.04
CA ALA A 283 -25.65 -17.27 -2.02
C ALA A 283 -25.19 -16.83 -0.64
N GLY A 284 -26.00 -17.14 0.36
CA GLY A 284 -25.70 -16.84 1.76
C GLY A 284 -26.49 -17.66 2.76
N ALA A 285 -26.13 -17.56 4.02
CA ALA A 285 -26.83 -18.16 5.13
C ALA A 285 -27.03 -17.15 6.28
N TYR A 286 -28.00 -17.40 7.11
CA TYR A 286 -28.16 -16.67 8.36
C TYR A 286 -28.40 -17.64 9.50
N VAL A 287 -27.89 -17.25 10.68
CA VAL A 287 -28.15 -17.96 11.94
C VAL A 287 -28.70 -16.97 12.96
N THR A 288 -29.59 -17.45 13.85
CA THR A 288 -30.24 -16.62 14.84
C THR A 288 -30.02 -17.17 16.25
N PHE A 289 -29.66 -16.29 17.15
CA PHE A 289 -29.45 -16.57 18.58
C PHE A 289 -30.51 -15.88 19.41
N ASP A 290 -30.90 -16.52 20.52
CA ASP A 290 -31.64 -15.89 21.58
C ASP A 290 -30.64 -15.39 22.64
N THR A 291 -30.45 -14.06 22.73
CA THR A 291 -29.36 -13.47 23.53
C THR A 291 -29.85 -12.66 24.70
N GLN A 292 -29.05 -12.62 25.76
CA GLN A 292 -29.15 -11.68 26.88
C GLN A 292 -28.32 -10.43 26.62
N ALA A 293 -28.59 -9.34 27.33
CA ALA A 293 -27.80 -8.11 27.19
C ALA A 293 -26.35 -8.35 27.59
N GLY A 294 -25.41 -8.01 26.67
CA GLY A 294 -23.97 -8.20 26.87
C GLY A 294 -23.47 -9.61 26.57
N GLU A 295 -24.33 -10.50 26.05
CA GLU A 295 -23.91 -11.83 25.66
C GLU A 295 -23.00 -11.80 24.47
N GLN A 296 -21.95 -12.62 24.50
CA GLN A 296 -20.94 -12.70 23.47
C GLN A 296 -21.11 -13.94 22.59
N VAL A 297 -21.27 -13.74 21.30
CA VAL A 297 -21.20 -14.78 20.27
C VAL A 297 -19.89 -14.60 19.51
N LEU A 298 -19.06 -15.65 19.46
CA LEU A 298 -17.85 -15.65 18.69
C LEU A 298 -18.04 -16.47 17.42
N VAL A 299 -17.37 -16.03 16.35
CA VAL A 299 -17.29 -16.73 15.06
C VAL A 299 -15.84 -16.84 14.68
N LYS A 300 -15.34 -18.04 14.43
CA LYS A 300 -14.04 -18.28 13.84
C LYS A 300 -14.21 -18.81 12.40
N ILE A 301 -13.39 -18.28 11.49
CA ILE A 301 -13.49 -18.61 10.07
C ILE A 301 -12.09 -18.91 9.55
N ALA A 302 -11.92 -20.05 8.88
CA ALA A 302 -10.70 -20.34 8.16
C ALA A 302 -11.00 -20.69 6.71
N HIS A 303 -9.98 -20.55 5.88
CA HIS A 303 -10.01 -20.88 4.46
C HIS A 303 -9.07 -22.02 4.14
N GLY A 304 -9.39 -22.77 3.07
CA GLY A 304 -8.57 -23.86 2.57
C GLY A 304 -8.94 -24.23 1.14
N HIS A 305 -8.15 -25.10 0.51
CA HIS A 305 -8.47 -25.67 -0.82
C HIS A 305 -9.67 -26.63 -0.75
N SER A 306 -10.04 -27.04 0.44
CA SER A 306 -11.24 -27.83 0.71
C SER A 306 -11.83 -27.42 2.06
N ALA A 307 -13.11 -27.76 2.29
CA ALA A 307 -13.76 -27.57 3.58
C ALA A 307 -13.02 -28.32 4.71
N ASP A 308 -12.52 -29.53 4.44
CA ASP A 308 -11.75 -30.34 5.42
C ASP A 308 -10.45 -29.63 5.83
N GLU A 309 -9.74 -29.02 4.89
CA GLU A 309 -8.52 -28.25 5.18
C GLU A 309 -8.84 -27.01 6.02
N ALA A 310 -9.88 -26.27 5.65
CA ALA A 310 -10.33 -25.12 6.42
C ALA A 310 -10.71 -25.50 7.87
N GLU A 311 -11.40 -26.63 8.05
CA GLU A 311 -11.75 -27.15 9.38
C GLU A 311 -10.50 -27.58 10.18
N GLN A 312 -9.53 -28.22 9.56
CA GLN A 312 -8.24 -28.56 10.19
C GLN A 312 -7.51 -27.33 10.67
N ARG A 313 -7.47 -26.25 9.88
CA ARG A 313 -6.87 -24.95 10.23
C ARG A 313 -7.56 -24.31 11.44
N LEU A 314 -8.91 -24.30 11.47
CA LEU A 314 -9.68 -23.83 12.62
C LEU A 314 -9.29 -24.54 13.91
N ARG A 315 -9.23 -25.87 13.87
CA ARG A 315 -8.91 -26.69 15.05
C ARG A 315 -7.46 -26.53 15.50
N ALA A 316 -6.52 -26.31 14.55
CA ALA A 316 -5.11 -26.17 14.86
C ALA A 316 -4.79 -24.83 15.53
N GLU A 317 -5.38 -23.72 15.06
CA GLU A 317 -5.00 -22.37 15.50
C GLU A 317 -5.83 -21.86 16.68
N ASP A 318 -7.11 -22.17 16.76
CA ASP A 318 -7.97 -21.75 17.89
C ASP A 318 -8.88 -22.85 18.40
N PRO A 319 -8.35 -23.83 19.16
CA PRO A 319 -9.18 -24.89 19.73
C PRO A 319 -10.09 -24.41 20.86
N ASN A 320 -9.83 -23.27 21.50
CA ASN A 320 -10.39 -22.90 22.80
C ASN A 320 -11.18 -21.58 22.85
N TRP A 321 -11.51 -20.95 21.72
CA TRP A 321 -12.29 -19.70 21.66
C TRP A 321 -11.71 -18.53 22.47
N ASN A 322 -10.38 -18.44 22.62
CA ASN A 322 -9.75 -17.45 23.47
C ASN A 322 -9.33 -16.24 22.65
N PHE A 323 -10.25 -15.30 22.47
CA PHE A 323 -10.05 -14.05 21.72
C PHE A 323 -8.83 -13.27 22.23
N GLU A 324 -8.71 -13.10 23.55
CA GLU A 324 -7.62 -12.28 24.14
C GLU A 324 -6.25 -12.92 23.91
N ARG A 325 -6.16 -14.24 23.93
CA ARG A 325 -4.91 -14.95 23.59
C ARG A 325 -4.50 -14.69 22.15
N LEU A 326 -5.43 -14.80 21.20
CA LEU A 326 -5.14 -14.59 19.78
C LEU A 326 -4.79 -13.13 19.49
N HIS A 327 -5.53 -12.18 20.04
CA HIS A 327 -5.22 -10.74 19.94
C HIS A 327 -3.82 -10.44 20.48
N LYS A 328 -3.46 -10.98 21.66
CA LYS A 328 -2.11 -10.81 22.23
C LYS A 328 -1.03 -11.41 21.35
N GLN A 329 -1.29 -12.56 20.73
CA GLN A 329 -0.36 -13.21 19.80
C GLN A 329 -0.17 -12.36 18.53
N ALA A 330 -1.25 -11.84 17.93
CA ALA A 330 -1.20 -10.97 16.76
C ALA A 330 -0.42 -9.69 17.06
N ARG A 331 -0.71 -9.02 18.18
CA ARG A 331 0.05 -7.85 18.63
C ARG A 331 1.55 -8.16 18.81
N ALA A 332 1.88 -9.31 19.41
CA ALA A 332 3.27 -9.71 19.64
C ALA A 332 4.04 -9.97 18.31
N ALA A 333 3.37 -10.51 17.31
CA ALA A 333 3.97 -10.71 15.98
C ALA A 333 4.34 -9.37 15.32
N TRP A 334 3.46 -8.37 15.40
CA TRP A 334 3.74 -7.02 14.92
C TRP A 334 4.80 -6.31 15.76
N ALA A 335 4.77 -6.44 17.09
CA ALA A 335 5.80 -5.87 17.97
C ALA A 335 7.19 -6.38 17.59
N LYS A 336 7.34 -7.68 17.37
CA LYS A 336 8.61 -8.28 16.92
C LYS A 336 9.12 -7.68 15.60
N LEU A 337 8.24 -7.37 14.66
CA LEU A 337 8.62 -6.73 13.41
C LEU A 337 9.01 -5.26 13.64
N PHE A 338 8.23 -4.52 14.41
CA PHE A 338 8.47 -3.10 14.67
C PHE A 338 9.73 -2.84 15.50
N ASP A 339 10.09 -3.77 16.38
CA ASP A 339 11.34 -3.73 17.14
C ASP A 339 12.58 -3.78 16.24
N ARG A 340 12.44 -4.09 14.95
CA ARG A 340 13.53 -3.98 13.98
C ARG A 340 13.81 -2.54 13.57
N VAL A 341 12.87 -1.60 13.76
CA VAL A 341 13.07 -0.19 13.44
C VAL A 341 12.60 0.68 14.60
N GLU A 342 13.53 1.11 15.42
CA GLU A 342 13.26 2.00 16.54
C GLU A 342 13.52 3.46 16.11
N VAL A 343 12.54 4.32 16.32
CA VAL A 343 12.68 5.76 16.05
C VAL A 343 12.53 6.56 17.34
N SER A 344 13.31 7.64 17.48
CA SER A 344 13.17 8.56 18.60
C SER A 344 13.26 10.03 18.14
N GLY A 345 12.60 10.92 18.87
CA GLY A 345 12.33 12.29 18.43
C GLY A 345 11.09 12.32 17.53
N GLY A 346 10.96 13.41 16.76
CA GLY A 346 9.76 13.68 15.99
C GLY A 346 8.51 13.93 16.85
N THR A 347 7.38 14.21 16.24
CA THR A 347 6.09 14.35 16.92
C THR A 347 5.37 13.01 17.08
N ALA A 348 4.41 12.93 18.00
CA ALA A 348 3.57 11.74 18.15
C ALA A 348 2.86 11.38 16.82
N LYS A 349 2.39 12.37 16.07
CA LYS A 349 1.78 12.18 14.74
C LYS A 349 2.78 11.57 13.74
N GLN A 350 4.03 12.03 13.71
CA GLN A 350 5.05 11.49 12.82
C GLN A 350 5.38 10.04 13.16
N ARG A 351 5.47 9.69 14.45
CA ARG A 351 5.69 8.30 14.86
C ARG A 351 4.48 7.41 14.55
N MET A 352 3.26 7.92 14.79
CA MET A 352 2.04 7.21 14.38
C MET A 352 2.04 6.94 12.87
N LEU A 353 2.28 7.94 12.03
CA LEU A 353 2.34 7.76 10.58
C LEU A 353 3.44 6.76 10.19
N PHE A 354 4.61 6.84 10.81
CA PHE A 354 5.73 5.95 10.54
C PHE A 354 5.39 4.48 10.83
N TYR A 355 4.91 4.17 12.02
CA TYR A 355 4.57 2.79 12.38
C TYR A 355 3.31 2.29 11.67
N SER A 356 2.38 3.18 11.31
CA SER A 356 1.22 2.81 10.50
C SER A 356 1.61 2.48 9.05
N THR A 357 2.50 3.26 8.45
CA THR A 357 3.01 2.95 7.11
C THR A 357 3.92 1.72 7.13
N LEU A 358 4.69 1.50 8.19
CA LEU A 358 5.44 0.26 8.39
C LEU A 358 4.51 -0.96 8.49
N TYR A 359 3.35 -0.83 9.19
CA TYR A 359 2.30 -1.85 9.21
C TYR A 359 1.82 -2.19 7.80
N HIS A 360 1.43 -1.19 7.00
CA HIS A 360 0.92 -1.42 5.64
C HIS A 360 2.00 -1.96 4.70
N ALA A 361 3.25 -1.53 4.84
CA ALA A 361 4.37 -2.03 4.02
C ALA A 361 4.63 -3.54 4.20
N PHE A 362 4.27 -4.12 5.35
CA PHE A 362 4.43 -5.56 5.63
C PHE A 362 3.10 -6.35 5.61
N ALA A 363 2.04 -5.78 5.06
CA ALA A 363 0.81 -6.52 4.79
C ALA A 363 0.90 -7.41 3.54
N SER A 364 1.87 -7.15 2.66
CA SER A 364 2.11 -7.86 1.39
C SER A 364 3.62 -8.12 1.18
N PRO A 365 4.03 -9.12 0.36
CA PRO A 365 3.20 -10.18 -0.23
C PRO A 365 2.71 -11.18 0.81
N ARG A 366 1.58 -11.85 0.51
CA ARG A 366 0.94 -12.76 1.47
C ARG A 366 1.52 -14.16 1.40
N LEU A 367 1.66 -14.78 2.56
CA LEU A 367 2.02 -16.20 2.68
C LEU A 367 0.88 -17.09 2.15
N ILE A 368 1.19 -17.99 1.22
CA ILE A 368 0.23 -18.96 0.65
C ILE A 368 0.25 -20.27 1.42
N ALA A 369 1.45 -20.73 1.79
CA ALA A 369 1.64 -21.98 2.54
C ALA A 369 2.93 -21.93 3.35
N ARG A 370 2.91 -22.43 4.57
CA ARG A 370 4.12 -22.66 5.34
C ARG A 370 4.87 -23.88 4.85
N LYS A 371 6.15 -23.93 5.12
CA LYS A 371 6.96 -25.14 4.88
C LYS A 371 6.28 -26.37 5.48
N GLY A 372 6.09 -27.40 4.65
CA GLY A 372 5.41 -28.65 5.01
C GLY A 372 3.90 -28.64 4.77
N GLU A 373 3.28 -27.49 4.48
CA GLU A 373 1.85 -27.41 4.14
C GLU A 373 1.60 -27.65 2.65
N ARG A 374 0.37 -27.97 2.32
CA ARG A 374 -0.09 -28.17 0.94
C ARG A 374 -0.48 -26.82 0.32
N PHE A 375 -0.25 -26.69 -0.97
CA PHE A 375 -0.73 -25.57 -1.79
C PHE A 375 -1.04 -26.06 -3.20
N THR A 376 -1.84 -25.29 -3.94
CA THR A 376 -2.07 -25.53 -5.37
C THR A 376 -1.16 -24.63 -6.19
N ASP A 377 -0.40 -25.23 -7.11
CA ASP A 377 0.47 -24.48 -8.02
C ASP A 377 -0.33 -23.81 -9.16
N ALA A 378 0.35 -23.03 -10.02
CA ALA A 378 -0.28 -22.33 -11.13
C ALA A 378 -0.87 -23.27 -12.21
N SER A 379 -0.50 -24.55 -12.19
CA SER A 379 -1.01 -25.59 -13.10
C SER A 379 -2.19 -26.37 -12.50
N GLY A 380 -2.63 -26.02 -11.28
CA GLY A 380 -3.71 -26.69 -10.58
C GLY A 380 -3.30 -27.96 -9.81
N HIS A 381 -2.00 -28.28 -9.71
CA HIS A 381 -1.54 -29.45 -8.97
C HIS A 381 -1.32 -29.13 -7.50
N VAL A 382 -1.75 -30.06 -6.63
CA VAL A 382 -1.49 -29.95 -5.19
C VAL A 382 -0.08 -30.42 -4.89
N GLN A 383 0.71 -29.56 -4.26
CA GLN A 383 2.10 -29.81 -3.86
C GLN A 383 2.30 -29.58 -2.36
N VAL A 384 3.48 -29.91 -1.83
CA VAL A 384 3.90 -29.62 -0.47
C VAL A 384 5.01 -28.59 -0.50
N ALA A 385 4.85 -27.49 0.24
CA ALA A 385 5.81 -26.42 0.29
C ALA A 385 7.12 -26.85 0.98
N SER A 386 8.25 -26.63 0.32
CA SER A 386 9.59 -26.91 0.87
C SER A 386 10.19 -25.75 1.67
N TYR A 387 9.58 -24.57 1.58
CA TYR A 387 9.88 -23.31 2.28
C TYR A 387 8.54 -22.56 2.49
N ASP A 388 8.55 -21.42 3.16
CA ASP A 388 7.35 -20.58 3.30
C ASP A 388 7.02 -19.93 1.94
N ARG A 389 5.93 -20.38 1.31
CA ARG A 389 5.57 -19.99 -0.06
C ARG A 389 4.70 -18.72 -0.03
N TYR A 390 5.13 -17.72 -0.77
CA TYR A 390 4.44 -16.42 -0.88
C TYR A 390 3.69 -16.26 -2.21
N GLY A 391 2.66 -15.41 -2.19
CA GLY A 391 1.92 -14.98 -3.37
C GLY A 391 2.78 -14.17 -4.35
N PRO A 392 2.26 -13.89 -5.55
CA PRO A 392 2.99 -13.10 -6.54
C PRO A 392 3.25 -11.68 -6.04
N VAL A 393 4.43 -11.15 -6.38
CA VAL A 393 4.84 -9.79 -6.07
C VAL A 393 4.32 -8.85 -7.16
N PRO A 394 3.61 -7.76 -6.82
CA PRO A 394 3.23 -6.74 -7.79
C PRO A 394 4.44 -5.85 -8.09
N PHE A 395 5.35 -6.33 -8.93
CA PHE A 395 6.66 -5.73 -9.15
C PHE A 395 6.63 -4.29 -9.66
N TRP A 396 5.62 -3.91 -10.45
CA TRP A 396 5.51 -2.54 -10.94
C TRP A 396 5.34 -1.54 -9.78
N ASP A 397 4.59 -1.94 -8.75
CA ASP A 397 4.33 -1.12 -7.57
C ASP A 397 5.46 -1.29 -6.53
N THR A 398 5.58 -2.48 -5.96
CA THR A 398 6.40 -2.76 -4.78
C THR A 398 7.87 -3.02 -5.10
N GLY A 399 8.17 -3.36 -6.35
CA GLY A 399 9.54 -3.59 -6.84
C GLY A 399 10.46 -2.38 -6.72
N ARG A 400 9.91 -1.17 -6.58
CA ARG A 400 10.66 0.09 -6.52
C ARG A 400 11.25 0.39 -5.14
N ASN A 401 10.63 -0.09 -4.06
CA ASN A 401 11.02 0.31 -2.71
C ASN A 401 10.72 -0.75 -1.62
N GLN A 402 9.53 -1.37 -1.62
CA GLN A 402 9.15 -2.34 -0.60
C GLN A 402 10.10 -3.55 -0.57
N ILE A 403 10.51 -4.06 -1.74
CA ILE A 403 11.47 -5.17 -1.78
C ILE A 403 12.79 -4.81 -1.12
N VAL A 404 13.24 -3.54 -1.20
CA VAL A 404 14.46 -3.08 -0.53
C VAL A 404 14.27 -3.02 0.98
N LEU A 405 13.08 -2.62 1.45
CA LEU A 405 12.74 -2.66 2.87
C LEU A 405 12.75 -4.12 3.40
N LEU A 406 12.24 -5.08 2.62
CA LEU A 406 12.34 -6.51 2.93
C LEU A 406 13.79 -6.99 2.94
N MET A 407 14.63 -6.57 1.98
CA MET A 407 16.07 -6.90 1.95
C MET A 407 16.80 -6.44 3.22
N LEU A 408 16.43 -5.29 3.73
CA LEU A 408 17.03 -4.72 4.93
C LEU A 408 16.55 -5.40 6.21
N LEU A 409 15.25 -5.66 6.33
CA LEU A 409 14.62 -6.08 7.59
C LEU A 409 14.36 -7.58 7.67
N GLU A 410 13.92 -8.22 6.60
CA GLU A 410 13.45 -9.61 6.58
C GLU A 410 14.07 -10.42 5.41
N PRO A 411 15.41 -10.52 5.31
CA PRO A 411 16.08 -11.18 4.18
C PRO A 411 15.70 -12.66 4.03
N GLN A 412 15.30 -13.34 5.11
CA GLN A 412 14.84 -14.74 5.01
C GLN A 412 13.47 -14.81 4.33
N VAL A 413 12.54 -13.93 4.68
CA VAL A 413 11.24 -13.81 4.01
C VAL A 413 11.46 -13.47 2.53
N LEU A 414 12.40 -12.55 2.24
CA LEU A 414 12.73 -12.22 0.86
C LEU A 414 13.26 -13.43 0.08
N GLN A 415 14.13 -14.26 0.67
CA GLN A 415 14.61 -15.49 0.02
C GLN A 415 13.46 -16.45 -0.29
N ASP A 416 12.50 -16.61 0.61
CA ASP A 416 11.34 -17.45 0.39
C ASP A 416 10.42 -16.88 -0.71
N ILE A 417 10.30 -15.55 -0.81
CA ILE A 417 9.65 -14.85 -1.93
C ILE A 417 10.40 -15.13 -3.24
N MET A 418 11.74 -15.00 -3.26
CA MET A 418 12.56 -15.28 -4.44
C MET A 418 12.40 -16.73 -4.91
N HIS A 419 12.35 -17.69 -4.00
CA HIS A 419 12.05 -19.09 -4.32
C HIS A 419 10.65 -19.25 -4.89
N SER A 420 9.65 -18.55 -4.31
CA SER A 420 8.26 -18.60 -4.78
C SER A 420 8.11 -18.06 -6.20
N GLU A 421 8.81 -16.97 -6.53
CA GLU A 421 8.83 -16.41 -7.89
C GLU A 421 9.55 -17.32 -8.88
N LEU A 422 10.68 -17.91 -8.48
CA LEU A 422 11.41 -18.86 -9.33
C LEU A 422 10.58 -20.12 -9.62
N ASP A 423 9.84 -20.66 -8.64
CA ASP A 423 8.98 -21.82 -8.85
C ASP A 423 7.82 -21.49 -9.80
N ARG A 424 7.18 -20.31 -9.65
CA ARG A 424 6.19 -19.84 -10.61
C ARG A 424 6.78 -19.69 -12.03
N ALA A 425 8.02 -19.23 -12.13
CA ALA A 425 8.71 -19.15 -13.41
C ALA A 425 9.00 -20.51 -14.01
N ARG A 426 9.33 -21.52 -13.21
CA ARG A 426 9.48 -22.93 -13.65
C ARG A 426 8.17 -23.50 -14.16
N GLU A 427 7.07 -23.25 -13.43
CA GLU A 427 5.72 -23.70 -13.78
C GLU A 427 5.24 -23.08 -15.10
N ARG A 428 5.48 -21.79 -15.32
CA ARG A 428 5.00 -21.01 -16.48
C ARG A 428 5.96 -21.00 -17.66
N GLY A 429 7.24 -21.27 -17.41
CA GLY A 429 8.31 -21.20 -18.40
C GLY A 429 8.88 -19.79 -18.65
N TYR A 430 8.45 -18.78 -17.87
CA TYR A 430 8.92 -17.39 -17.87
C TYR A 430 8.70 -16.72 -16.52
N MET A 431 9.42 -15.62 -16.26
CA MET A 431 9.22 -14.79 -15.06
C MET A 431 7.95 -13.95 -15.20
N ASP A 432 7.23 -13.76 -14.09
CA ASP A 432 6.05 -12.88 -14.08
C ASP A 432 6.45 -11.42 -14.34
N THR A 433 5.74 -10.75 -15.25
CA THR A 433 5.95 -9.33 -15.58
C THR A 433 5.01 -8.41 -14.81
N SER A 434 4.05 -8.98 -14.05
CA SER A 434 3.06 -8.22 -13.29
C SER A 434 2.27 -7.23 -14.17
N PHE A 435 2.00 -6.01 -13.70
CA PHE A 435 1.11 -5.05 -14.33
C PHE A 435 1.73 -4.36 -15.57
N HIS A 436 3.01 -3.97 -15.49
CA HIS A 436 3.75 -3.27 -16.53
C HIS A 436 5.26 -3.46 -16.30
N GLY A 437 6.10 -3.28 -17.32
CA GLY A 437 7.53 -3.53 -17.23
C GLY A 437 7.90 -5.01 -17.08
N ASP A 438 9.10 -5.28 -16.57
CA ASP A 438 9.62 -6.64 -16.27
C ASP A 438 10.48 -6.62 -14.99
N HIS A 439 9.99 -5.92 -13.99
CA HIS A 439 10.72 -5.53 -12.78
C HIS A 439 11.07 -6.67 -11.82
N ALA A 440 10.71 -7.92 -12.13
CA ALA A 440 11.17 -9.08 -11.36
C ALA A 440 12.70 -9.13 -11.26
N VAL A 441 13.43 -8.59 -12.24
CA VAL A 441 14.89 -8.51 -12.22
C VAL A 441 15.41 -7.68 -11.05
N PHE A 442 14.68 -6.65 -10.59
CA PHE A 442 15.08 -5.80 -9.46
C PHE A 442 15.14 -6.58 -8.14
N LEU A 443 14.25 -7.55 -7.96
CA LEU A 443 14.27 -8.44 -6.80
C LEU A 443 15.60 -9.22 -6.74
N TYR A 444 16.02 -9.80 -7.86
CA TYR A 444 17.20 -10.67 -7.87
C TYR A 444 18.50 -9.88 -7.90
N ASP A 445 18.60 -8.84 -8.74
CA ASP A 445 19.82 -8.02 -8.79
C ASP A 445 19.99 -7.24 -7.49
N GLY A 446 18.95 -6.58 -6.99
CA GLY A 446 18.99 -5.86 -5.72
C GLY A 446 19.35 -6.75 -4.53
N ALA A 447 18.85 -7.98 -4.49
CA ALA A 447 19.23 -8.96 -3.47
C ALA A 447 20.71 -9.37 -3.59
N TRP A 448 21.20 -9.60 -4.81
CA TRP A 448 22.60 -9.94 -5.05
C TRP A 448 23.55 -8.80 -4.64
N GLN A 449 23.21 -7.58 -5.02
CA GLN A 449 23.95 -6.37 -4.66
C GLN A 449 24.06 -6.20 -3.13
N ARG A 450 23.07 -6.68 -2.38
CA ARG A 450 23.02 -6.62 -0.90
C ARG A 450 23.52 -7.90 -0.22
N GLY A 451 24.15 -8.81 -0.99
CA GLY A 451 24.79 -10.02 -0.46
C GLY A 451 23.82 -11.09 0.04
N ILE A 452 22.55 -11.05 -0.38
CA ILE A 452 21.57 -12.09 -0.02
C ILE A 452 21.88 -13.35 -0.81
N PRO A 453 22.12 -14.49 -0.15
CA PRO A 453 22.48 -15.72 -0.84
C PRO A 453 21.30 -16.31 -1.61
N PHE A 454 21.51 -16.68 -2.88
CA PHE A 454 20.52 -17.32 -3.73
C PHE A 454 21.22 -18.04 -4.91
N ASP A 455 20.54 -18.98 -5.56
CA ASP A 455 21.02 -19.53 -6.83
C ASP A 455 20.61 -18.65 -8.01
N TYR A 456 21.39 -17.58 -8.21
CA TYR A 456 21.16 -16.62 -9.29
C TYR A 456 21.32 -17.24 -10.68
N ALA A 457 22.10 -18.31 -10.80
CA ALA A 457 22.25 -19.03 -12.07
C ALA A 457 20.96 -19.79 -12.44
N ALA A 458 20.18 -20.25 -11.45
CA ALA A 458 18.91 -20.93 -11.69
C ALA A 458 17.80 -20.00 -12.18
N VAL A 459 17.79 -18.74 -11.77
CA VAL A 459 16.76 -17.76 -12.20
C VAL A 459 17.09 -17.08 -13.52
N TYR A 460 18.39 -16.93 -13.84
CA TYR A 460 18.85 -16.19 -15.01
C TYR A 460 18.20 -16.60 -16.34
N PRO A 461 18.01 -17.91 -16.64
CA PRO A 461 17.38 -18.33 -17.89
C PRO A 461 15.98 -17.76 -18.10
N TYR A 462 15.20 -17.60 -17.04
CA TYR A 462 13.84 -17.07 -17.09
C TYR A 462 13.85 -15.54 -17.28
N LEU A 463 14.68 -14.81 -16.54
CA LEU A 463 14.88 -13.36 -16.73
C LEU A 463 15.36 -13.05 -18.15
N ARG A 464 16.37 -13.81 -18.64
CA ARG A 464 16.88 -13.66 -19.99
C ARG A 464 15.82 -13.95 -21.06
N LYS A 465 15.02 -15.02 -20.85
CA LYS A 465 13.95 -15.40 -21.77
C LYS A 465 12.93 -14.27 -21.91
N ASN A 466 12.48 -13.67 -20.81
CA ASN A 466 11.59 -12.52 -20.85
C ASN A 466 12.15 -11.39 -21.75
N ALA A 467 13.44 -11.13 -21.66
CA ALA A 467 14.11 -10.04 -22.37
C ALA A 467 14.53 -10.37 -23.81
N THR A 468 14.44 -11.62 -24.26
CA THR A 468 14.97 -12.05 -25.56
C THR A 468 13.98 -12.85 -26.42
N ASP A 469 12.92 -13.41 -25.85
CA ASP A 469 11.91 -14.15 -26.58
C ASP A 469 10.77 -13.22 -27.02
N PRO A 470 10.61 -12.93 -28.32
CA PRO A 470 9.52 -12.05 -28.79
C PRO A 470 8.11 -12.60 -28.53
N ASN A 471 7.99 -13.88 -28.25
CA ASN A 471 6.72 -14.54 -27.88
C ASN A 471 6.57 -14.70 -26.36
N GLY A 472 7.51 -14.13 -25.60
CA GLY A 472 7.51 -14.13 -24.16
C GLY A 472 6.56 -13.08 -23.56
N PRO A 473 6.63 -12.89 -22.22
CA PRO A 473 5.70 -12.03 -21.51
C PRO A 473 5.94 -10.52 -21.71
N ARG A 474 7.15 -10.08 -22.13
CA ARG A 474 7.38 -8.67 -22.46
C ARG A 474 6.58 -8.28 -23.71
N GLY A 475 5.55 -7.48 -23.56
CA GLY A 475 4.75 -6.99 -24.69
C GLY A 475 5.59 -6.17 -25.68
N TYR A 476 5.35 -6.34 -26.98
CA TYR A 476 5.98 -5.55 -28.05
C TYR A 476 7.52 -5.68 -28.12
N LEU A 477 8.10 -6.74 -27.54
CA LEU A 477 9.55 -6.92 -27.47
C LEU A 477 10.23 -6.99 -28.84
N ALA A 478 9.58 -7.62 -29.84
CA ALA A 478 10.13 -7.67 -31.21
C ALA A 478 10.33 -6.26 -31.79
N GLU A 479 9.39 -5.36 -31.55
CA GLU A 479 9.48 -3.96 -31.98
C GLU A 479 10.58 -3.22 -31.23
N TYR A 480 10.64 -3.38 -29.90
CA TYR A 480 11.70 -2.80 -29.05
C TYR A 480 13.10 -3.24 -29.48
N MET A 481 13.30 -4.53 -29.73
CA MET A 481 14.60 -5.06 -30.19
C MET A 481 14.99 -4.53 -31.55
N LYS A 482 14.02 -4.31 -32.47
CA LYS A 482 14.28 -3.84 -33.83
C LYS A 482 14.54 -2.36 -33.87
N ASN A 483 13.73 -1.55 -33.19
CA ASN A 483 13.72 -0.10 -33.35
C ASN A 483 14.50 0.63 -32.25
N GLY A 484 14.65 0.00 -31.06
CA GLY A 484 15.12 0.65 -29.86
C GLY A 484 14.02 1.49 -29.17
N TRP A 485 12.77 1.40 -29.62
CA TRP A 485 11.58 1.98 -28.96
C TRP A 485 10.33 1.20 -29.33
N ILE A 486 9.28 1.39 -28.56
CA ILE A 486 7.94 0.88 -28.84
C ILE A 486 7.09 2.04 -29.38
N SER A 487 6.48 1.82 -30.55
CA SER A 487 5.63 2.82 -31.20
C SER A 487 4.26 2.89 -30.54
N ASP A 488 3.61 4.02 -30.77
CA ASP A 488 2.20 4.21 -30.41
C ASP A 488 1.45 4.95 -31.52
N ILE A 489 0.12 4.89 -31.47
CA ILE A 489 -0.77 5.65 -32.33
C ILE A 489 -1.96 6.13 -31.49
N ILE A 490 -2.54 7.28 -31.87
CA ILE A 490 -3.78 7.72 -31.20
C ILE A 490 -4.85 6.65 -31.42
N PRO A 491 -5.42 6.07 -30.35
CA PRO A 491 -6.41 5.01 -30.49
C PRO A 491 -7.65 5.48 -31.25
N PRO A 492 -8.14 4.70 -32.23
CA PRO A 492 -9.37 5.04 -32.94
C PRO A 492 -10.56 5.16 -31.98
N GLY A 493 -11.35 6.21 -32.15
CA GLY A 493 -12.54 6.44 -31.31
C GLY A 493 -12.29 7.06 -29.93
N ASN A 494 -11.03 7.38 -29.61
CA ASN A 494 -10.67 8.08 -28.36
C ASN A 494 -9.89 9.37 -28.65
N PRO A 495 -10.56 10.42 -29.20
CA PRO A 495 -9.89 11.63 -29.69
C PRO A 495 -9.50 12.63 -28.60
N SER A 496 -9.82 12.35 -27.34
CA SER A 496 -9.61 13.26 -26.21
C SER A 496 -8.89 12.57 -25.05
N PRO A 497 -8.03 13.27 -24.29
CA PRO A 497 -7.43 12.74 -23.07
C PRO A 497 -8.52 12.41 -22.00
N PRO A 498 -8.21 11.42 -21.11
CA PRO A 498 -7.04 10.55 -21.15
C PRO A 498 -7.21 9.49 -22.25
N TYR A 499 -6.26 9.46 -23.20
CA TYR A 499 -6.25 8.42 -24.21
C TYR A 499 -6.00 7.06 -23.55
N ALA A 500 -6.80 6.05 -23.91
CA ALA A 500 -6.66 4.69 -23.41
C ALA A 500 -6.55 3.70 -24.59
N GLY A 501 -5.93 2.55 -24.35
CA GLY A 501 -5.88 1.46 -25.34
C GLY A 501 -4.70 1.50 -26.31
N GLY A 502 -3.61 2.23 -25.99
CA GLY A 502 -2.32 2.17 -26.69
C GLY A 502 -1.38 1.12 -26.11
N LYS A 503 -0.11 1.22 -26.50
CA LYS A 503 0.98 0.34 -26.03
C LYS A 503 1.74 0.94 -24.83
N ALA A 504 1.42 2.14 -24.41
CA ALA A 504 2.23 2.94 -23.48
C ALA A 504 3.70 3.03 -23.95
N GLY A 505 3.91 3.30 -25.24
CA GLY A 505 5.18 3.03 -25.93
C GLY A 505 6.40 3.73 -25.31
N VAL A 506 6.22 4.96 -24.78
CA VAL A 506 7.28 5.67 -24.05
C VAL A 506 7.57 4.97 -22.73
N ALA A 507 6.56 4.79 -21.88
CA ALA A 507 6.75 4.19 -20.57
C ALA A 507 7.34 2.78 -20.68
N THR A 508 6.81 1.93 -21.59
CA THR A 508 7.34 0.58 -21.82
C THR A 508 8.80 0.61 -22.30
N THR A 509 9.18 1.58 -23.16
CA THR A 509 10.56 1.72 -23.60
C THR A 509 11.50 2.10 -22.44
N LEU A 510 11.08 3.03 -21.58
CA LEU A 510 11.87 3.46 -20.43
C LEU A 510 12.03 2.32 -19.41
N GLU A 511 10.95 1.63 -19.08
CA GLU A 511 10.98 0.53 -18.12
C GLU A 511 11.81 -0.66 -18.63
N TYR A 512 11.68 -1.04 -19.91
CA TYR A 512 12.55 -2.08 -20.48
C TYR A 512 14.03 -1.67 -20.52
N ALA A 513 14.33 -0.39 -20.73
CA ALA A 513 15.71 0.09 -20.65
C ALA A 513 16.26 -0.03 -19.22
N TRP A 514 15.46 0.27 -18.22
CA TRP A 514 15.83 0.10 -16.82
C TRP A 514 15.97 -1.39 -16.43
N ASP A 515 15.00 -2.23 -16.82
CA ASP A 515 15.06 -3.69 -16.61
C ASP A 515 16.30 -4.31 -17.27
N ASP A 516 16.63 -3.87 -18.49
CA ASP A 516 17.81 -4.34 -19.24
C ASP A 516 19.13 -3.92 -18.55
N HIS A 517 19.19 -2.76 -17.89
CA HIS A 517 20.34 -2.36 -17.08
C HIS A 517 20.58 -3.34 -15.92
N ALA A 518 19.55 -3.61 -15.12
CA ALA A 518 19.63 -4.58 -14.03
C ALA A 518 20.01 -5.98 -14.54
N LEU A 519 19.44 -6.40 -15.66
CA LEU A 519 19.76 -7.70 -16.26
C LEU A 519 21.18 -7.77 -16.82
N ALA A 520 21.72 -6.64 -17.31
CA ALA A 520 23.12 -6.56 -17.71
C ALA A 520 24.06 -6.81 -16.53
N ASP A 521 23.73 -6.28 -15.33
CA ASP A 521 24.53 -6.50 -14.13
C ASP A 521 24.47 -7.97 -13.67
N VAL A 522 23.29 -8.57 -13.62
CA VAL A 522 23.13 -10.01 -13.33
C VAL A 522 23.95 -10.86 -14.33
N ALA A 523 23.86 -10.57 -15.64
CA ALA A 523 24.60 -11.28 -16.68
C ALA A 523 26.12 -11.13 -16.48
N ARG A 524 26.60 -9.93 -16.19
CA ARG A 524 28.02 -9.63 -15.93
C ARG A 524 28.54 -10.43 -14.73
N ARG A 525 27.80 -10.47 -13.64
CA ARG A 525 28.15 -11.21 -12.42
C ARG A 525 28.18 -12.73 -12.64
N LEU A 526 27.35 -13.24 -13.56
CA LEU A 526 27.37 -14.65 -14.00
C LEU A 526 28.42 -14.95 -15.08
N GLY A 527 29.22 -13.96 -15.50
CA GLY A 527 30.21 -14.14 -16.56
C GLY A 527 29.61 -14.29 -17.98
N LYS A 528 28.36 -13.85 -18.18
CA LYS A 528 27.67 -13.87 -19.49
C LYS A 528 27.97 -12.58 -20.26
N THR A 529 29.19 -12.43 -20.70
CA THR A 529 29.71 -11.16 -21.25
C THR A 529 28.92 -10.64 -22.44
N ASP A 530 28.54 -11.52 -23.39
CA ASP A 530 27.80 -11.11 -24.60
C ASP A 530 26.40 -10.60 -24.25
N ASP A 531 25.70 -11.30 -23.35
CA ASP A 531 24.40 -10.88 -22.85
C ASP A 531 24.52 -9.54 -22.09
N ALA A 532 25.53 -9.41 -21.22
CA ALA A 532 25.75 -8.17 -20.48
C ALA A 532 25.96 -6.97 -21.41
N GLN A 533 26.76 -7.13 -22.45
CA GLN A 533 26.96 -6.07 -23.43
C GLN A 533 25.70 -5.77 -24.25
N MET A 534 24.93 -6.79 -24.62
CA MET A 534 23.68 -6.62 -25.36
C MET A 534 22.66 -5.83 -24.52
N PHE A 535 22.45 -6.23 -23.27
CA PHE A 535 21.49 -5.57 -22.38
C PHE A 535 21.94 -4.15 -22.01
N LEU A 536 23.25 -3.92 -21.79
CA LEU A 536 23.78 -2.58 -21.54
C LEU A 536 23.55 -1.62 -22.73
N ARG A 537 23.70 -2.11 -23.97
CA ARG A 537 23.34 -1.28 -25.15
C ARG A 537 21.86 -0.94 -25.19
N ARG A 538 20.97 -1.88 -24.81
CA ARG A 538 19.54 -1.68 -24.78
C ARG A 538 19.11 -0.78 -23.63
N ALA A 539 19.83 -0.79 -22.54
CA ALA A 539 19.60 0.12 -21.39
C ALA A 539 19.71 1.60 -21.79
N ALA A 540 20.42 1.93 -22.89
CA ALA A 540 20.48 3.28 -23.44
C ALA A 540 19.28 3.66 -24.34
N ASN A 541 18.32 2.76 -24.59
CA ASN A 541 17.18 2.99 -25.49
C ASN A 541 16.21 4.08 -25.01
N TYR A 542 16.22 4.45 -23.72
CA TYR A 542 15.47 5.61 -23.23
C TYR A 542 15.76 6.89 -24.02
N ARG A 543 16.96 7.03 -24.59
CA ARG A 543 17.39 8.17 -25.42
C ARG A 543 16.57 8.29 -26.70
N ASN A 544 16.05 7.18 -27.23
CA ASN A 544 15.29 7.14 -28.48
C ASN A 544 13.90 7.76 -28.37
N VAL A 545 13.36 7.90 -27.16
CA VAL A 545 12.03 8.52 -26.90
C VAL A 545 12.15 9.93 -26.35
N PHE A 546 13.36 10.46 -26.18
CA PHE A 546 13.56 11.85 -25.80
C PHE A 546 13.48 12.76 -27.03
N ASP A 547 12.56 13.73 -27.01
CA ASP A 547 12.43 14.75 -28.07
C ASP A 547 13.07 16.06 -27.61
N PRO A 548 14.27 16.41 -28.12
CA PRO A 548 14.98 17.63 -27.73
C PRO A 548 14.25 18.91 -28.12
N SER A 549 13.33 18.86 -29.10
CA SER A 549 12.59 20.05 -29.55
C SER A 549 11.57 20.53 -28.53
N VAL A 550 11.10 19.64 -27.65
CA VAL A 550 10.13 19.94 -26.55
C VAL A 550 10.73 19.72 -25.17
N GLY A 551 11.87 19.02 -25.09
CA GLY A 551 12.55 18.70 -23.82
C GLY A 551 11.76 17.74 -22.93
N PHE A 552 11.11 16.72 -23.54
CA PHE A 552 10.33 15.68 -22.85
C PHE A 552 10.51 14.31 -23.55
N MET A 553 10.21 13.26 -22.82
CA MET A 553 9.95 11.95 -23.41
C MET A 553 8.63 12.03 -24.19
N ARG A 554 8.63 11.57 -25.45
CA ARG A 554 7.51 11.69 -26.36
C ARG A 554 7.36 10.44 -27.21
N GLY A 555 6.12 10.05 -27.48
CA GLY A 555 5.80 8.88 -28.28
C GLY A 555 6.25 9.02 -29.75
N ARG A 556 6.65 7.88 -30.33
CA ARG A 556 6.95 7.73 -31.75
C ARG A 556 5.98 6.80 -32.42
N THR A 557 5.72 7.07 -33.69
CA THR A 557 5.06 6.13 -34.60
C THR A 557 6.03 5.05 -35.07
N ALA A 558 5.53 3.98 -35.70
CA ALA A 558 6.35 2.88 -36.19
C ALA A 558 7.38 3.29 -37.23
N ASP A 559 7.13 4.38 -38.01
CA ASP A 559 8.04 4.98 -38.96
C ASP A 559 8.99 6.02 -38.32
N GLY A 560 8.99 6.14 -36.99
CA GLY A 560 9.92 6.96 -36.22
C GLY A 560 9.55 8.44 -36.06
N LYS A 561 8.38 8.87 -36.54
CA LYS A 561 7.93 10.25 -36.37
C LYS A 561 7.40 10.48 -34.97
N TRP A 562 7.54 11.71 -34.46
CA TRP A 562 6.97 12.10 -33.20
C TRP A 562 5.43 12.17 -33.28
N ILE A 563 4.75 11.60 -32.29
CA ILE A 563 3.29 11.66 -32.19
C ILE A 563 2.86 13.10 -31.89
N SER A 564 1.87 13.59 -32.63
CA SER A 564 1.31 14.95 -32.45
C SER A 564 -0.23 14.89 -32.54
N PRO A 565 -0.97 15.66 -31.75
CA PRO A 565 -0.48 16.62 -30.74
C PRO A 565 0.11 15.94 -29.51
N PHE A 566 0.97 16.67 -28.75
CA PHE A 566 1.54 16.23 -27.48
C PHE A 566 1.43 17.36 -26.46
N ASP A 567 0.76 17.11 -25.36
CA ASP A 567 0.68 17.98 -24.20
C ASP A 567 1.35 17.27 -23.01
N PRO A 568 2.50 17.74 -22.52
CA PRO A 568 3.20 17.10 -21.42
C PRO A 568 2.47 17.15 -20.08
N GLY A 569 1.46 18.00 -19.94
CA GLY A 569 0.65 18.13 -18.72
C GLY A 569 -0.55 17.20 -18.66
N GLU A 570 -0.90 16.53 -19.76
CA GLU A 570 -2.03 15.62 -19.76
C GLU A 570 -1.65 14.23 -19.22
N PRO A 571 -2.49 13.62 -18.37
CA PRO A 571 -2.30 12.24 -17.94
C PRO A 571 -2.74 11.30 -19.06
N TYR A 572 -1.85 10.41 -19.45
CA TYR A 572 -2.10 9.38 -20.45
C TYR A 572 -2.21 8.00 -19.77
N TYR A 573 -3.22 7.23 -20.16
CA TYR A 573 -3.46 5.90 -19.64
C TYR A 573 -3.33 4.87 -20.76
N ASN A 574 -2.22 4.12 -20.78
CA ASN A 574 -1.87 3.16 -21.84
C ASN A 574 -1.72 3.77 -23.26
N PHE A 575 -1.46 5.07 -23.36
CA PHE A 575 -1.10 5.72 -24.62
C PHE A 575 0.12 6.62 -24.36
N MET A 576 1.21 6.38 -25.07
CA MET A 576 2.55 6.93 -24.83
C MET A 576 3.06 6.64 -23.42
N MET A 577 2.34 7.06 -22.40
CA MET A 577 2.66 6.92 -20.98
C MET A 577 1.79 5.85 -20.30
N LYS A 578 2.20 5.41 -19.13
CA LYS A 578 1.43 4.52 -18.27
C LYS A 578 1.05 5.26 -17.00
N GLU A 579 -0.23 5.56 -16.86
CA GLU A 579 -0.79 6.26 -15.68
C GLU A 579 -0.02 7.52 -15.27
N ALA A 580 0.50 8.26 -16.24
CA ALA A 580 1.40 9.36 -16.01
C ALA A 580 1.28 10.44 -17.06
N SER A 581 1.79 11.63 -16.77
CA SER A 581 1.97 12.73 -17.72
C SER A 581 3.37 12.69 -18.35
N GLY A 582 3.61 13.51 -19.36
CA GLY A 582 4.95 13.73 -19.89
C GLY A 582 5.91 14.32 -18.85
N TRP A 583 5.39 15.12 -17.91
CA TRP A 583 6.17 15.63 -16.79
C TRP A 583 6.66 14.52 -15.86
N SER A 584 5.78 13.60 -15.46
CA SER A 584 6.10 12.47 -14.59
C SER A 584 7.06 11.48 -15.27
N THR A 585 6.75 11.11 -16.50
CA THR A 585 7.50 10.08 -17.24
C THR A 585 8.93 10.51 -17.60
N LEU A 586 9.21 11.83 -17.69
CA LEU A 586 10.56 12.36 -17.98
C LEU A 586 11.61 11.82 -17.00
N TRP A 587 11.24 11.59 -15.73
CA TRP A 587 12.17 11.22 -14.67
C TRP A 587 12.32 9.70 -14.49
N LEU A 588 11.68 8.89 -15.33
CA LEU A 588 11.70 7.43 -15.24
C LEU A 588 12.96 6.84 -15.90
N VAL A 589 14.15 7.36 -15.52
CA VAL A 589 15.46 6.88 -15.94
C VAL A 589 16.40 6.74 -14.74
N PRO A 590 16.02 5.99 -13.69
CA PRO A 590 16.78 5.97 -12.45
C PRO A 590 18.16 5.28 -12.57
N HIS A 591 18.33 4.38 -13.54
CA HIS A 591 19.58 3.70 -13.83
C HIS A 591 20.64 4.61 -14.51
N ASP A 592 20.21 5.71 -15.15
CA ASP A 592 21.11 6.61 -15.86
C ASP A 592 20.74 8.10 -15.72
N VAL A 593 20.67 8.57 -14.48
CA VAL A 593 20.35 9.97 -14.19
C VAL A 593 21.38 10.93 -14.81
N GLN A 594 22.68 10.55 -14.88
CA GLN A 594 23.68 11.38 -15.56
C GLN A 594 23.39 11.49 -17.07
N GLY A 595 23.00 10.38 -17.70
CA GLY A 595 22.60 10.40 -19.13
C GLY A 595 21.38 11.29 -19.37
N LEU A 596 20.42 11.34 -18.44
CA LEU A 596 19.29 12.27 -18.50
C LEU A 596 19.73 13.72 -18.31
N ILE A 597 20.68 14.00 -17.39
CA ILE A 597 21.30 15.33 -17.24
C ILE A 597 21.93 15.79 -18.56
N ASP A 598 22.66 14.90 -19.23
CA ASP A 598 23.32 15.21 -20.49
C ASP A 598 22.31 15.47 -21.63
N LEU A 599 21.23 14.69 -21.72
CA LEU A 599 20.14 14.88 -22.67
C LEU A 599 19.43 16.24 -22.48
N LEU A 600 19.28 16.70 -21.26
CA LEU A 600 18.65 17.97 -20.92
C LEU A 600 19.60 19.17 -21.10
N GLY A 601 20.87 18.96 -21.43
CA GLY A 601 21.85 20.02 -21.69
C GLY A 601 22.72 20.40 -20.48
N GLY A 602 22.88 19.48 -19.50
CA GLY A 602 23.73 19.64 -18.35
C GLY A 602 22.99 19.96 -17.05
N ARG A 603 23.75 20.05 -15.96
CA ARG A 603 23.20 20.16 -14.59
C ARG A 603 22.26 21.36 -14.38
N ASP A 604 22.59 22.53 -14.95
CA ASP A 604 21.78 23.73 -14.78
C ASP A 604 20.42 23.61 -15.47
N ALA A 605 20.39 23.08 -16.70
CA ALA A 605 19.17 22.85 -17.44
C ALA A 605 18.32 21.75 -16.81
N PHE A 606 18.95 20.68 -16.33
CA PHE A 606 18.30 19.62 -15.56
C PHE A 606 17.65 20.17 -14.28
N ASN A 607 18.41 20.95 -13.49
CA ASN A 607 17.88 21.57 -12.27
C ASN A 607 16.71 22.51 -12.54
N ALA A 608 16.81 23.34 -13.59
CA ALA A 608 15.72 24.24 -13.99
C ALA A 608 14.46 23.45 -14.41
N LYS A 609 14.63 22.34 -15.12
CA LYS A 609 13.52 21.47 -15.52
C LYS A 609 12.87 20.76 -14.33
N LEU A 610 13.69 20.26 -13.39
CA LEU A 610 13.22 19.62 -12.18
C LEU A 610 12.55 20.62 -11.22
N ASP A 611 13.08 21.86 -11.09
CA ASP A 611 12.42 22.95 -10.36
C ASP A 611 11.05 23.28 -10.98
N ALA A 612 10.96 23.32 -12.32
CA ALA A 612 9.71 23.54 -13.02
C ALA A 612 8.70 22.42 -12.75
N PHE A 613 9.15 21.17 -12.68
CA PHE A 613 8.28 20.03 -12.34
C PHE A 613 7.59 20.20 -10.99
N PHE A 614 8.30 20.62 -9.94
CA PHE A 614 7.75 20.84 -8.61
C PHE A 614 7.04 22.20 -8.41
N SER A 615 7.08 23.10 -9.41
CA SER A 615 6.48 24.45 -9.28
C SER A 615 5.40 24.76 -10.31
N THR A 616 5.38 24.09 -11.46
CA THR A 616 4.34 24.32 -12.48
C THR A 616 3.00 23.77 -12.00
N PRO A 617 1.94 24.59 -11.93
CA PRO A 617 0.63 24.12 -11.46
C PRO A 617 0.08 22.95 -12.29
N TYR A 618 -0.52 21.98 -11.62
CA TYR A 618 -1.23 20.87 -12.26
C TYR A 618 -2.53 21.41 -12.89
N GLN A 619 -2.66 21.28 -14.21
CA GLN A 619 -3.78 21.81 -14.99
C GLN A 619 -4.29 20.80 -16.04
N ALA A 620 -4.12 19.51 -15.78
CA ALA A 620 -4.61 18.48 -16.69
C ALA A 620 -6.11 18.59 -16.92
N LYS A 621 -6.54 18.32 -18.14
CA LYS A 621 -7.97 18.26 -18.53
C LYS A 621 -8.55 16.87 -18.30
N GLY A 622 -7.73 15.84 -18.52
CA GLY A 622 -8.08 14.48 -18.24
C GLY A 622 -8.12 14.19 -16.73
N ILE A 623 -8.99 13.27 -16.31
CA ILE A 623 -9.07 12.80 -14.93
C ILE A 623 -8.03 11.69 -14.77
N CYS A 624 -7.14 11.87 -13.81
CA CYS A 624 -6.25 10.82 -13.33
C CYS A 624 -6.71 10.40 -11.94
N ARG A 625 -7.16 9.16 -11.79
CA ARG A 625 -7.74 8.68 -10.53
C ARG A 625 -6.70 8.51 -9.43
N ASP A 626 -5.51 8.11 -9.80
CA ASP A 626 -4.40 7.81 -8.89
C ASP A 626 -3.49 9.03 -8.69
N CYS A 627 -3.67 10.10 -9.50
CA CYS A 627 -2.86 11.30 -9.47
C CYS A 627 -3.27 12.25 -8.33
N THR A 628 -3.09 11.84 -7.09
CA THR A 628 -3.26 12.69 -5.92
C THR A 628 -1.95 12.83 -5.14
N GLY A 629 -1.88 13.77 -4.21
CA GLY A 629 -0.64 14.13 -3.54
C GLY A 629 0.25 15.01 -4.41
N LEU A 630 -0.33 16.12 -4.94
CA LEU A 630 0.31 16.99 -5.92
C LEU A 630 1.24 18.03 -5.28
N ILE A 631 2.42 18.18 -5.87
CA ILE A 631 3.33 19.31 -5.66
C ILE A 631 3.78 19.83 -7.04
N GLY A 632 3.11 20.85 -7.56
CA GLY A 632 3.27 21.21 -8.97
C GLY A 632 2.75 20.11 -9.87
N GLN A 633 3.59 19.62 -10.79
CA GLN A 633 3.30 18.48 -11.68
C GLN A 633 3.65 17.11 -11.05
N TYR A 634 4.36 17.11 -9.92
CA TYR A 634 4.73 15.91 -9.18
C TYR A 634 3.51 15.25 -8.53
N VAL A 635 3.43 13.93 -8.63
CA VAL A 635 2.33 13.09 -8.12
C VAL A 635 2.89 12.04 -7.16
N GLN A 636 2.82 12.29 -5.84
CA GLN A 636 3.31 11.33 -4.85
C GLN A 636 2.55 10.01 -4.87
N GLY A 637 1.27 10.07 -5.18
CA GLY A 637 0.36 8.93 -5.15
C GLY A 637 0.51 7.96 -6.32
N ASN A 638 1.48 8.16 -7.23
CA ASN A 638 1.75 7.20 -8.30
C ASN A 638 3.26 6.93 -8.45
N GLN A 639 3.62 5.68 -8.70
CA GLN A 639 4.98 5.16 -8.65
C GLN A 639 5.95 5.82 -9.64
N PRO A 640 5.56 6.22 -10.87
CA PRO A 640 6.49 6.87 -11.81
C PRO A 640 7.19 8.11 -11.29
N ASP A 641 6.61 8.78 -10.28
CA ASP A 641 7.13 10.03 -9.73
C ASP A 641 7.99 9.88 -8.47
N GLN A 642 7.81 8.78 -7.74
CA GLN A 642 8.31 8.65 -6.36
C GLN A 642 9.83 8.86 -6.20
N GLN A 643 10.65 8.57 -7.22
CA GLN A 643 12.09 8.80 -7.20
C GLN A 643 12.48 10.26 -7.49
N ALA A 644 11.61 11.05 -8.13
CA ALA A 644 11.98 12.35 -8.70
C ALA A 644 12.49 13.36 -7.66
N ALA A 645 11.96 13.34 -6.44
CA ALA A 645 12.40 14.23 -5.36
C ALA A 645 13.87 14.03 -4.96
N TYR A 646 14.46 12.88 -5.28
CA TYR A 646 15.84 12.52 -4.92
C TYR A 646 16.86 12.86 -6.02
N LEU A 647 16.43 13.18 -7.23
CA LEU A 647 17.31 13.33 -8.39
C LEU A 647 18.28 14.52 -8.32
N TYR A 648 18.01 15.51 -7.45
CA TYR A 648 18.95 16.62 -7.22
C TYR A 648 20.30 16.17 -6.64
N ALA A 649 20.41 14.94 -6.14
CA ALA A 649 21.67 14.40 -5.65
C ALA A 649 22.71 14.23 -6.78
N TRP A 650 22.29 13.92 -8.00
CA TRP A 650 23.18 13.81 -9.17
C TRP A 650 23.58 15.15 -9.75
N SER A 651 22.76 16.17 -9.56
CA SER A 651 22.96 17.48 -10.16
C SER A 651 23.63 18.52 -9.24
N GLY A 652 24.12 18.07 -8.05
CA GLY A 652 24.88 18.90 -7.10
C GLY A 652 24.01 19.84 -6.26
N GLN A 653 22.69 19.55 -6.14
CA GLN A 653 21.78 20.35 -5.31
C GLN A 653 21.01 19.47 -4.29
N PRO A 654 21.66 18.55 -3.54
CA PRO A 654 20.97 17.64 -2.62
C PRO A 654 20.16 18.35 -1.55
N TRP A 655 20.46 19.61 -1.24
CA TRP A 655 19.66 20.42 -0.32
C TRP A 655 18.22 20.62 -0.79
N LYS A 656 17.93 20.58 -2.11
CA LYS A 656 16.56 20.62 -2.64
C LYS A 656 15.83 19.31 -2.38
N THR A 657 16.50 18.17 -2.52
CA THR A 657 15.97 16.85 -2.09
C THR A 657 15.54 16.92 -0.63
N GLN A 658 16.41 17.42 0.25
CA GLN A 658 16.12 17.49 1.69
C GLN A 658 14.85 18.31 1.98
N ALA A 659 14.69 19.45 1.33
CA ALA A 659 13.51 20.31 1.47
C ALA A 659 12.23 19.65 0.92
N LEU A 660 12.31 19.04 -0.26
CA LEU A 660 11.16 18.39 -0.90
C LEU A 660 10.69 17.17 -0.12
N VAL A 661 11.59 16.30 0.30
CA VAL A 661 11.25 15.09 1.08
C VAL A 661 10.53 15.49 2.38
N ARG A 662 11.04 16.52 3.10
CA ARG A 662 10.37 17.04 4.30
C ARG A 662 8.98 17.61 3.99
N ARG A 663 8.86 18.31 2.86
CA ARG A 663 7.58 18.84 2.40
C ARG A 663 6.58 17.72 2.07
N ILE A 664 6.99 16.71 1.30
CA ILE A 664 6.15 15.56 0.94
C ILE A 664 5.66 14.84 2.20
N LEU A 665 6.57 14.49 3.13
CA LEU A 665 6.23 13.82 4.38
C LEU A 665 5.26 14.62 5.26
N ALA A 666 5.36 15.95 5.26
CA ALA A 666 4.54 16.83 6.11
C ALA A 666 3.18 17.18 5.49
N GLU A 667 3.12 17.38 4.17
CA GLU A 667 1.95 17.94 3.50
C GLU A 667 1.03 16.88 2.89
N LEU A 668 1.57 15.69 2.53
CA LEU A 668 0.83 14.70 1.76
C LEU A 668 0.34 13.50 2.57
N TYR A 669 0.83 13.30 3.80
CA TYR A 669 0.43 12.18 4.65
C TYR A 669 -0.26 12.68 5.93
N GLY A 670 -1.47 12.19 6.18
CA GLY A 670 -2.26 12.58 7.34
C GLY A 670 -2.57 14.08 7.41
N SER A 671 -2.62 14.79 6.29
CA SER A 671 -2.81 16.23 6.24
C SER A 671 -4.27 16.69 6.17
N ASP A 672 -5.19 15.72 6.06
CA ASP A 672 -6.64 15.90 6.12
C ASP A 672 -7.16 16.11 7.56
N ALA A 673 -8.45 16.42 7.69
CA ALA A 673 -9.08 16.68 8.98
C ALA A 673 -9.06 15.47 9.94
N SER A 674 -9.08 14.23 9.42
CA SER A 674 -9.00 13.01 10.25
C SER A 674 -7.58 12.69 10.71
N GLY A 675 -6.57 13.14 9.99
CA GLY A 675 -5.17 12.76 10.17
C GLY A 675 -4.80 11.41 9.52
N TYR A 676 -5.68 10.82 8.72
CA TYR A 676 -5.52 9.52 8.07
C TYR A 676 -5.42 9.59 6.55
N GLY A 677 -5.46 10.79 5.97
CA GLY A 677 -5.37 11.00 4.54
C GLY A 677 -4.05 10.53 3.94
N PHE A 678 -4.11 10.02 2.72
CA PHE A 678 -3.00 9.39 2.03
C PHE A 678 -2.95 9.81 0.55
N PRO A 679 -1.76 10.02 -0.04
CA PRO A 679 -1.66 10.35 -1.46
C PRO A 679 -1.84 9.09 -2.31
N GLY A 680 -2.69 9.16 -3.34
CA GLY A 680 -2.96 8.06 -4.26
C GLY A 680 -3.39 6.78 -3.56
N MET A 681 -2.97 5.66 -4.09
CA MET A 681 -3.14 4.33 -3.50
C MET A 681 -1.85 3.85 -2.84
N ASP A 682 -1.98 3.00 -1.82
CA ASP A 682 -0.82 2.41 -1.14
C ASP A 682 -0.11 1.34 -1.98
N ASP A 683 -0.85 0.74 -2.89
CA ASP A 683 -0.36 -0.26 -3.84
C ASP A 683 0.45 -1.36 -3.13
N GLN A 684 -0.24 -2.04 -2.22
CA GLN A 684 0.29 -3.16 -1.43
C GLN A 684 1.56 -2.82 -0.63
N GLY A 685 1.67 -1.59 -0.16
CA GLY A 685 2.77 -1.13 0.68
C GLY A 685 3.84 -0.32 -0.05
N SER A 686 3.70 -0.04 -1.34
CA SER A 686 4.65 0.77 -2.10
C SER A 686 4.74 2.20 -1.58
N THR A 687 3.60 2.91 -1.52
CA THR A 687 3.54 4.30 -1.05
C THR A 687 3.88 4.40 0.45
N SER A 688 3.49 3.40 1.25
CA SER A 688 3.89 3.25 2.65
C SER A 688 5.39 3.05 2.81
N SER A 689 6.02 2.20 2.00
CA SER A 689 7.47 1.97 2.02
C SER A 689 8.27 3.23 1.66
N TRP A 690 7.75 4.04 0.73
CA TRP A 690 8.33 5.34 0.43
C TRP A 690 8.36 6.24 1.66
N TYR A 691 7.24 6.32 2.41
CA TYR A 691 7.19 7.09 3.66
C TYR A 691 8.20 6.58 4.69
N VAL A 692 8.24 5.26 4.94
CA VAL A 692 9.14 4.64 5.92
C VAL A 692 10.61 4.96 5.60
N LEU A 693 11.05 4.68 4.38
CA LEU A 693 12.43 4.91 3.95
C LEU A 693 12.80 6.39 3.99
N SER A 694 11.94 7.26 3.46
CA SER A 694 12.16 8.70 3.43
C SER A 694 12.17 9.32 4.84
N ALA A 695 11.32 8.85 5.74
CA ALA A 695 11.27 9.29 7.14
C ALA A 695 12.54 8.89 7.92
N MET A 696 13.14 7.73 7.57
CA MET A 696 14.45 7.32 8.10
C MET A 696 15.60 8.17 7.56
N GLY A 697 15.42 8.86 6.42
CA GLY A 697 16.37 9.81 5.85
C GLY A 697 17.10 9.33 4.61
N PHE A 698 16.69 8.24 3.95
CA PHE A 698 17.28 7.74 2.71
C PHE A 698 16.23 7.05 1.82
N TYR A 699 16.55 6.88 0.53
CA TYR A 699 15.66 6.20 -0.43
C TYR A 699 16.46 5.49 -1.53
N PRO A 700 16.10 4.26 -1.94
CA PRO A 700 16.70 3.55 -3.04
C PRO A 700 16.06 4.02 -4.36
N VAL A 701 16.66 4.97 -5.06
CA VAL A 701 16.14 5.50 -6.34
C VAL A 701 16.10 4.42 -7.42
N ASP A 702 17.11 3.55 -7.44
CA ASP A 702 17.14 2.33 -8.22
C ASP A 702 17.22 1.12 -7.27
N PRO A 703 16.16 0.29 -7.15
CA PRO A 703 16.14 -0.87 -6.24
C PRO A 703 17.14 -1.95 -6.62
N SER A 704 17.55 -2.05 -7.89
CA SER A 704 18.58 -2.98 -8.35
C SER A 704 19.98 -2.55 -7.92
N SER A 705 20.21 -1.24 -7.76
CA SER A 705 21.48 -0.69 -7.23
C SER A 705 21.62 -0.93 -5.73
N PRO A 706 22.86 -1.08 -5.19
CA PRO A 706 23.09 -1.13 -3.74
C PRO A 706 22.99 0.23 -3.06
N ASP A 707 22.71 1.32 -3.79
CA ASP A 707 22.88 2.68 -3.32
C ASP A 707 21.61 3.27 -2.71
N TYR A 708 21.79 4.09 -1.68
CA TYR A 708 20.74 4.80 -0.96
C TYR A 708 21.03 6.30 -1.00
N ILE A 709 20.09 7.07 -1.52
CA ILE A 709 20.21 8.52 -1.65
C ILE A 709 19.72 9.19 -0.37
N LEU A 710 20.54 10.10 0.18
CA LEU A 710 20.22 10.82 1.41
C LEU A 710 19.16 11.89 1.17
N GLY A 711 18.09 11.81 1.97
CA GLY A 711 17.06 12.82 2.11
C GLY A 711 17.28 13.67 3.37
N SER A 712 16.20 13.87 4.13
CA SER A 712 16.25 14.54 5.42
C SER A 712 15.41 13.77 6.44
N PRO A 713 16.01 13.08 7.42
CA PRO A 713 15.29 12.28 8.40
C PRO A 713 14.37 13.15 9.26
N ILE A 714 13.15 12.65 9.57
CA ILE A 714 12.22 13.38 10.45
C ILE A 714 12.43 13.08 11.93
N PHE A 715 13.23 12.06 12.25
CA PHE A 715 13.53 11.62 13.61
C PHE A 715 14.94 12.06 14.02
N ASP A 716 15.14 12.23 15.31
CA ASP A 716 16.47 12.58 15.85
C ASP A 716 17.41 11.37 15.80
N ARG A 717 16.85 10.17 15.90
CA ARG A 717 17.56 8.90 15.81
C ARG A 717 16.69 7.81 15.23
N VAL A 718 17.29 7.00 14.36
CA VAL A 718 16.73 5.75 13.83
C VAL A 718 17.71 4.63 14.13
N ARG A 719 17.23 3.52 14.70
CA ARG A 719 18.01 2.30 14.88
C ARG A 719 17.38 1.20 14.04
N LEU A 720 18.11 0.76 13.03
CA LEU A 720 17.69 -0.28 12.09
C LEU A 720 18.40 -1.58 12.43
N HIS A 721 17.69 -2.51 13.05
CA HIS A 721 18.15 -3.88 13.32
C HIS A 721 18.01 -4.69 12.03
N MET A 722 19.05 -4.67 11.22
CA MET A 722 19.04 -5.34 9.91
C MET A 722 18.86 -6.85 10.05
N GLY A 723 18.24 -7.46 9.06
CA GLY A 723 17.95 -8.90 9.08
C GLY A 723 19.18 -9.81 9.13
N ASN A 724 20.39 -9.29 8.83
CA ASN A 724 21.66 -9.97 9.01
C ASN A 724 22.20 -9.90 10.45
N GLY A 725 21.44 -9.34 11.41
CA GLY A 725 21.80 -9.20 12.81
C GLY A 725 22.69 -7.99 13.14
N LYS A 726 22.96 -7.11 12.17
CA LYS A 726 23.74 -5.89 12.35
C LYS A 726 22.83 -4.70 12.65
N LEU A 727 23.39 -3.66 13.28
CA LEU A 727 22.69 -2.43 13.61
C LEU A 727 23.22 -1.28 12.77
N LEU A 728 22.34 -0.64 12.01
CA LEU A 728 22.59 0.69 11.44
C LEU A 728 21.90 1.74 12.33
N GLU A 729 22.67 2.72 12.80
CA GLU A 729 22.16 3.85 13.54
C GLU A 729 22.28 5.13 12.70
N ILE A 730 21.17 5.85 12.53
CA ILE A 730 21.14 7.17 11.89
C ILE A 730 20.84 8.21 12.97
N VAL A 731 21.72 9.18 13.14
CA VAL A 731 21.61 10.22 14.16
C VAL A 731 21.53 11.59 13.47
N ALA A 732 20.41 12.27 13.59
CA ALA A 732 20.21 13.61 13.07
C ALA A 732 20.35 14.65 14.19
N ARG A 733 21.56 15.17 14.38
CA ARG A 733 21.85 16.18 15.41
C ARG A 733 21.21 17.52 15.06
N ASN A 734 20.62 18.17 16.04
CA ASN A 734 19.90 19.46 15.89
C ASN A 734 18.69 19.38 14.95
N ASN A 735 18.15 18.20 14.71
CA ASN A 735 16.98 18.02 13.86
C ASN A 735 15.74 18.75 14.43
N SER A 736 14.97 19.38 13.56
CA SER A 736 13.70 20.02 13.93
C SER A 736 12.85 20.28 12.68
N ALA A 737 11.67 20.88 12.86
CA ALA A 737 10.84 21.35 11.75
C ALA A 737 11.51 22.45 10.91
N ARG A 738 12.50 23.17 11.48
CA ARG A 738 13.26 24.22 10.79
C ARG A 738 14.63 23.75 10.31
N ASN A 739 15.30 22.93 11.11
CA ASN A 739 16.64 22.42 10.80
C ASN A 739 16.51 21.16 9.95
N ILE A 740 16.26 21.36 8.67
CA ILE A 740 15.98 20.27 7.69
C ILE A 740 17.14 20.01 6.73
N TYR A 741 18.15 20.89 6.73
CA TYR A 741 19.27 20.80 5.79
C TYR A 741 20.50 20.19 6.44
N ILE A 742 21.12 19.22 5.78
CA ILE A 742 22.39 18.62 6.20
C ILE A 742 23.50 19.66 6.06
N GLN A 743 24.17 19.97 7.15
CA GLN A 743 25.32 20.86 7.21
C GLN A 743 26.65 20.11 7.08
N SER A 744 26.73 18.90 7.66
CA SER A 744 27.83 17.98 7.55
C SER A 744 27.35 16.56 7.88
N ALA A 745 28.05 15.56 7.38
CA ALA A 745 27.80 14.18 7.70
C ALA A 745 29.08 13.43 8.07
N THR A 746 28.93 12.37 8.86
CA THR A 746 29.97 11.36 9.08
C THR A 746 29.37 9.96 8.96
N LEU A 747 30.08 9.05 8.31
CA LEU A 747 29.74 7.63 8.29
C LEU A 747 30.85 6.84 8.99
N ASN A 748 30.50 6.11 10.03
CA ASN A 748 31.44 5.37 10.89
C ASN A 748 32.60 6.24 11.43
N GLY A 749 32.24 7.49 11.81
CA GLY A 749 33.18 8.48 12.36
C GLY A 749 34.09 9.17 11.34
N LYS A 750 33.98 8.84 10.04
CA LYS A 750 34.73 9.51 8.97
C LYS A 750 33.87 10.59 8.32
N PRO A 751 34.43 11.76 7.93
CA PRO A 751 33.71 12.75 7.15
C PRO A 751 33.08 12.13 5.90
N TRP A 752 31.85 12.56 5.59
CA TRP A 752 31.06 12.02 4.49
C TRP A 752 30.41 13.15 3.69
N ASP A 753 30.95 13.44 2.54
CA ASP A 753 30.47 14.55 1.70
C ASP A 753 29.56 14.09 0.56
N LYS A 754 29.39 12.76 0.37
CA LYS A 754 28.51 12.20 -0.63
C LYS A 754 27.05 12.29 -0.20
N PRO A 755 26.11 12.71 -1.10
CA PRO A 755 24.67 12.71 -0.82
C PRO A 755 24.02 11.32 -0.93
N TRP A 756 24.81 10.26 -0.78
CA TRP A 756 24.41 8.85 -0.87
C TRP A 756 25.42 7.96 -0.12
N PHE A 757 25.01 6.72 0.13
CA PHE A 757 25.89 5.66 0.63
C PHE A 757 25.48 4.32 0.01
N SER A 758 26.40 3.38 -0.09
CA SER A 758 26.16 2.04 -0.62
C SER A 758 25.78 1.06 0.51
N HIS A 759 25.11 -0.02 0.16
CA HIS A 759 24.88 -1.13 1.09
C HIS A 759 26.18 -1.69 1.68
N ALA A 760 27.25 -1.72 0.89
CA ALA A 760 28.56 -2.16 1.37
C ALA A 760 29.10 -1.29 2.53
N ASP A 761 28.75 0.00 2.57
CA ASP A 761 29.18 0.91 3.63
C ASP A 761 28.49 0.63 4.98
N ILE A 762 27.38 -0.10 4.96
CA ILE A 762 26.52 -0.40 6.12
C ILE A 762 26.30 -1.91 6.37
N ALA A 763 26.82 -2.79 5.51
CA ALA A 763 26.56 -4.24 5.59
C ALA A 763 26.97 -4.85 6.94
N ASP A 764 28.03 -4.33 7.55
CA ASP A 764 28.50 -4.71 8.89
C ASP A 764 27.89 -3.89 10.02
N GLY A 765 26.82 -3.13 9.73
CA GLY A 765 26.27 -2.12 10.63
C GLY A 765 27.03 -0.81 10.54
N GLY A 766 26.75 0.11 11.47
CA GLY A 766 27.45 1.38 11.49
C GLY A 766 26.63 2.54 12.03
N THR A 767 27.24 3.72 12.00
CA THR A 767 26.59 4.95 12.45
C THR A 767 26.75 6.05 11.41
N LEU A 768 25.63 6.51 10.88
CA LEU A 768 25.52 7.71 10.04
C LEU A 768 25.09 8.88 10.94
N VAL A 769 25.93 9.90 11.06
CA VAL A 769 25.60 11.12 11.81
C VAL A 769 25.43 12.27 10.85
N LEU A 770 24.27 12.89 10.88
CA LEU A 770 23.91 14.07 10.10
C LEU A 770 23.78 15.26 11.05
N THR A 771 24.53 16.34 10.82
CA THR A 771 24.33 17.61 11.53
C THR A 771 23.38 18.49 10.73
N MET A 772 22.22 18.78 11.32
CA MET A 772 21.14 19.50 10.65
C MET A 772 21.19 20.99 10.96
N GLY A 773 20.76 21.83 10.00
CA GLY A 773 20.64 23.28 10.15
C GLY A 773 19.48 23.87 9.39
N PRO A 774 19.17 25.19 9.64
CA PRO A 774 17.99 25.83 9.08
C PRO A 774 18.19 26.37 7.65
N GLU A 775 19.44 26.53 7.21
CA GLU A 775 19.77 27.11 5.91
C GLU A 775 20.37 26.04 4.99
N PRO A 776 20.07 26.09 3.66
CA PRO A 776 20.64 25.18 2.69
C PRO A 776 22.18 25.23 2.68
N ASN A 777 22.85 24.10 2.92
CA ASN A 777 24.27 23.98 2.64
C ASN A 777 24.47 23.61 1.17
N LYS A 778 24.81 24.59 0.35
CA LYS A 778 24.99 24.41 -1.10
C LYS A 778 26.35 23.84 -1.49
N ALA A 779 27.25 23.64 -0.52
CA ALA A 779 28.58 23.08 -0.76
C ALA A 779 28.60 21.57 -0.51
N TRP A 780 27.87 21.08 0.47
CA TRP A 780 27.82 19.65 0.80
C TRP A 780 27.15 18.84 -0.31
N GLY A 781 27.82 17.81 -0.82
CA GLY A 781 27.32 16.95 -1.91
C GLY A 781 27.20 17.64 -3.27
N ALA A 782 27.85 18.79 -3.46
CA ALA A 782 27.78 19.54 -4.71
C ALA A 782 28.86 19.16 -5.72
N ASP A 783 29.98 18.56 -5.26
CA ASP A 783 31.06 18.13 -6.14
C ASP A 783 30.55 17.08 -7.13
N PRO A 784 30.85 17.22 -8.44
CA PRO A 784 30.55 16.16 -9.42
C PRO A 784 31.07 14.79 -9.05
N HIS A 785 32.19 14.67 -8.35
CA HIS A 785 32.75 13.40 -7.93
C HIS A 785 31.97 12.73 -6.79
N ASP A 786 31.20 13.50 -6.03
CA ASP A 786 30.34 13.01 -4.95
C ASP A 786 28.96 12.56 -5.43
N ALA A 787 28.62 12.80 -6.69
CA ALA A 787 27.31 12.39 -7.25
C ALA A 787 27.16 10.86 -7.23
N PRO A 788 25.95 10.35 -7.04
CA PRO A 788 25.69 8.91 -7.05
C PRO A 788 26.12 8.24 -8.37
N PRO A 789 26.34 6.91 -8.38
CA PRO A 789 26.57 6.14 -9.60
C PRO A 789 25.49 6.34 -10.68
N SER A 790 25.86 6.10 -11.94
CA SER A 790 24.95 6.21 -13.08
C SER A 790 25.57 5.46 -14.25
N MET A 791 24.75 4.77 -15.06
CA MET A 791 25.23 3.94 -16.17
C MET A 791 26.21 4.68 -17.10
N SER A 792 25.88 5.92 -17.51
CA SER A 792 26.74 6.73 -18.42
C SER A 792 28.06 7.18 -17.79
N ARG A 793 28.23 7.11 -16.48
CA ARG A 793 29.50 7.42 -15.79
C ARG A 793 30.36 6.18 -15.65
N GLU A 794 29.75 5.03 -15.49
CA GLU A 794 30.42 3.74 -15.34
C GLU A 794 30.83 3.13 -16.68
N HIS A 795 30.04 3.45 -17.71
CA HIS A 795 30.18 2.98 -19.08
C HIS A 795 30.06 4.16 -20.06
N PRO A 796 31.03 5.09 -20.12
CA PRO A 796 30.98 6.30 -20.95
C PRO A 796 30.96 6.05 -22.46
#